data_2bd9d0975b08712df3d7071d7a201ddc
#
_entry.id   2bd9d0975b08712df3d7071d7a201ddc
#
_cell.length_a   1.000
_cell.length_b   1.000
_cell.length_c   1.000
_cell.angle_alpha   90.00
_cell.angle_beta   90.00
_cell.angle_gamma   90.00
#
_symmetry.space_group_name_H-M   'P 1'
#
loop_
_entity.id
_entity.type
_entity.pdbx_description
1 polymer ?
#
loop_
_entity_poly.entity_id
_entity_poly.type
_entity_poly.pdbx_seq_one_letter_code
_entity_poly.pdbx_strand_id
1 'polypeptide(L)'
;MIEKLDEKHLMLDRNADPGSTWCFRSWQELFHSGKIQDGTQEAPMTVYLMPDVYWLHDPEDQKIFRGAEGDFLPYEQKISCNWLRLIGLSEHPEEVVIAANKGQSHGCIGNYTMLHFEGDGLYLENLTIGNYCNVDLNYPGDISKNKKKRCAAITQAQLGDVKGDRFYAKNCRFVSRLNLCPICGARRSLYENCHFESTDDALNGNAVYLGCDFDFYGECPISATDGTGSAFLDCRFRIHGHRDRNGADQYFMKGQGTIYVINCRFEDMRDESTDHSRPLWVQWTRYPQPETVCYVYGNDTPIGPAEHTVDLTGKPGLAAFLTEGEATKYNIRNLLCGTDGWDPLGEGKASGKELLPIQLVLNQSMLTLTEEHRSRNVCVTARYFSGEITEKLNLTFEMVGDEEAQLGISLLKQGHTLILSGENDGTGILQGILLARTDTGLMAMAEVAVTPTTRPAPGWIQHPHILWQSGKFVLHYELERKGAEDASLISWELEKDGERQRVSVSRPGVENLEYFPGNEAIGAAVYVQIIPKLNCSLPAETVELCACKEINANMITNPCQIQTDFSNFPTERQPLIRSGWWTRDFYTPREPLTEWRKWEQKLPDMPWVYRMAGNGCVGAGLMPAIQGVMLFYTFQKEAGNMKTEILLDPAKTFGQGFGSAGQYMDVCVGFDPESMTGPAFRILRSPDISNGVEVFPVYYKNGLTTLPETRRYTAGFVTGCHIETEINNRSLKVHLWTEKELSTGILEYPSDITMETGPPCRCRIFCPHNQ
;
A
#
# COMPACT_ATOMS: atom_id res chain seq x y z
N MET A 1 2.58 -26.63 36.95
CA MET A 1 1.63 -26.81 38.08
C MET A 1 0.73 -25.61 38.10
N ILE A 2 -0.60 -25.81 37.97
CA ILE A 2 -1.56 -24.70 38.03
C ILE A 2 -1.52 -24.14 39.45
N GLU A 3 -1.22 -22.84 39.58
CA GLU A 3 -1.37 -22.13 40.82
C GLU A 3 -2.87 -22.15 41.23
N LYS A 4 -3.15 -22.00 42.51
CA LYS A 4 -4.53 -21.96 43.00
C LYS A 4 -5.27 -20.84 42.31
N LEU A 5 -6.47 -21.15 41.74
CA LEU A 5 -7.32 -20.11 41.13
C LEU A 5 -7.79 -19.13 42.21
N ASP A 6 -7.64 -17.84 41.93
CA ASP A 6 -7.99 -16.72 42.79
C ASP A 6 -8.24 -15.45 41.98
N GLU A 7 -8.22 -14.29 42.60
CA GLU A 7 -8.46 -12.99 41.94
C GLU A 7 -7.39 -12.57 40.92
N LYS A 8 -6.19 -13.19 40.96
CA LYS A 8 -5.11 -12.97 40.01
C LYS A 8 -4.89 -14.12 39.04
N HIS A 9 -5.49 -15.27 39.31
CA HIS A 9 -5.32 -16.50 38.54
C HIS A 9 -6.70 -17.04 38.13
N LEU A 10 -7.08 -16.75 36.90
CA LEU A 10 -8.36 -17.17 36.30
C LEU A 10 -8.14 -18.35 35.34
N MET A 11 -9.22 -19.06 35.04
CA MET A 11 -9.21 -20.17 34.08
C MET A 11 -10.31 -19.99 33.04
N LEU A 12 -10.01 -20.33 31.81
CA LEU A 12 -10.97 -20.51 30.73
C LEU A 12 -11.06 -22.00 30.41
N ASP A 13 -12.19 -22.62 30.72
CA ASP A 13 -12.49 -24.05 30.52
C ASP A 13 -13.95 -24.23 30.13
N ARG A 14 -14.22 -24.72 28.94
CA ARG A 14 -15.60 -24.99 28.49
C ARG A 14 -16.39 -25.94 29.38
N ASN A 15 -15.71 -26.80 30.13
CA ASN A 15 -16.31 -27.77 31.02
C ASN A 15 -16.43 -27.26 32.47
N ALA A 16 -16.13 -25.99 32.74
CA ALA A 16 -16.23 -25.41 34.06
C ALA A 16 -17.63 -25.54 34.66
N ASP A 17 -17.71 -25.73 35.97
CA ASP A 17 -18.98 -25.75 36.68
C ASP A 17 -19.71 -24.40 36.57
N PRO A 18 -21.03 -24.41 36.30
CA PRO A 18 -21.81 -23.18 36.28
C PRO A 18 -21.72 -22.45 37.62
N GLY A 19 -21.36 -21.17 37.58
CA GLY A 19 -21.23 -20.34 38.79
C GLY A 19 -19.87 -20.43 39.49
N SER A 20 -18.85 -21.02 38.87
CA SER A 20 -17.48 -20.94 39.36
C SER A 20 -17.04 -19.47 39.45
N THR A 21 -16.31 -19.08 40.51
CA THR A 21 -15.90 -17.70 40.74
C THR A 21 -14.70 -17.30 39.85
N TRP A 22 -13.82 -18.25 39.52
CA TRP A 22 -12.53 -18.01 38.90
C TRP A 22 -12.31 -18.82 37.62
N CYS A 23 -13.30 -19.63 37.22
CA CYS A 23 -13.28 -20.45 36.02
C CYS A 23 -14.49 -20.14 35.12
N PHE A 24 -14.26 -19.88 33.86
CA PHE A 24 -15.23 -19.36 32.88
C PHE A 24 -15.33 -20.31 31.69
N ARG A 25 -16.54 -20.45 31.09
CA ARG A 25 -16.78 -21.36 29.98
C ARG A 25 -16.49 -20.80 28.61
N SER A 26 -16.53 -19.49 28.48
CA SER A 26 -16.34 -18.80 27.22
C SER A 26 -15.53 -17.52 27.38
N TRP A 27 -14.95 -17.06 26.26
CA TRP A 27 -14.25 -15.79 26.19
C TRP A 27 -15.14 -14.62 26.66
N GLN A 28 -16.39 -14.60 26.18
CA GLN A 28 -17.35 -13.55 26.54
C GLN A 28 -17.66 -13.53 28.01
N GLU A 29 -17.89 -14.74 28.62
CA GLU A 29 -18.15 -14.86 30.06
C GLU A 29 -16.99 -14.30 30.88
N LEU A 30 -15.75 -14.67 30.54
CA LEU A 30 -14.52 -14.16 31.18
C LEU A 30 -14.44 -12.63 31.13
N PHE A 31 -14.52 -12.04 29.94
CA PHE A 31 -14.30 -10.60 29.77
C PHE A 31 -15.48 -9.75 30.22
N HIS A 32 -16.71 -10.27 30.22
CA HIS A 32 -17.87 -9.60 30.82
C HIS A 32 -17.94 -9.73 32.35
N SER A 33 -17.15 -10.63 32.95
CA SER A 33 -17.15 -10.83 34.40
C SER A 33 -16.60 -9.64 35.20
N GLY A 34 -15.82 -8.75 34.55
CA GLY A 34 -15.12 -7.65 35.21
C GLY A 34 -13.95 -8.11 36.12
N LYS A 35 -13.52 -9.39 35.99
CA LYS A 35 -12.46 -9.98 36.82
C LYS A 35 -11.05 -9.69 36.30
N ILE A 36 -10.90 -9.30 35.03
CA ILE A 36 -9.62 -8.89 34.46
C ILE A 36 -9.27 -7.51 35.03
N GLN A 37 -8.17 -7.43 35.79
CA GLN A 37 -7.70 -6.24 36.45
C GLN A 37 -6.18 -6.13 36.32
N ASP A 38 -5.63 -4.92 36.41
CA ASP A 38 -4.21 -4.68 36.33
C ASP A 38 -3.40 -5.58 37.27
N GLY A 39 -2.38 -6.21 36.72
CA GLY A 39 -1.32 -6.86 37.45
C GLY A 39 -0.13 -5.95 37.68
N THR A 40 0.94 -6.53 38.22
CA THR A 40 2.28 -5.95 38.27
C THR A 40 3.29 -6.93 37.69
N GLN A 41 4.51 -6.50 37.49
CA GLN A 41 5.57 -7.40 37.01
C GLN A 41 5.77 -8.60 37.93
N GLU A 42 5.67 -8.39 39.25
CA GLU A 42 5.85 -9.41 40.31
C GLU A 42 4.59 -10.25 40.52
N ALA A 43 3.41 -9.69 40.30
CA ALA A 43 2.10 -10.34 40.47
C ALA A 43 1.20 -10.04 39.27
N PRO A 44 1.45 -10.66 38.11
CA PRO A 44 0.67 -10.44 36.90
C PRO A 44 -0.74 -11.02 37.01
N MET A 45 -1.68 -10.41 36.30
CA MET A 45 -3.00 -11.00 36.04
C MET A 45 -2.81 -12.17 35.09
N THR A 46 -3.18 -13.38 35.49
CA THR A 46 -2.95 -14.60 34.70
C THR A 46 -4.27 -15.28 34.35
N VAL A 47 -4.46 -15.61 33.08
CA VAL A 47 -5.55 -16.42 32.59
C VAL A 47 -4.99 -17.69 31.99
N TYR A 48 -5.33 -18.83 32.57
CA TYR A 48 -5.02 -20.14 32.03
C TYR A 48 -6.14 -20.60 31.07
N LEU A 49 -5.76 -21.14 29.91
CA LEU A 49 -6.70 -21.62 28.90
C LEU A 49 -6.55 -23.13 28.73
N MET A 50 -7.61 -23.87 28.99
CA MET A 50 -7.67 -25.32 28.69
C MET A 50 -7.66 -25.54 27.16
N PRO A 51 -7.19 -26.70 26.68
CA PRO A 51 -7.25 -27.05 25.26
C PRO A 51 -8.69 -27.01 24.73
N ASP A 52 -8.95 -26.06 23.85
CA ASP A 52 -10.22 -25.86 23.13
C ASP A 52 -10.09 -24.72 22.06
N VAL A 53 -11.18 -24.49 21.29
CA VAL A 53 -11.37 -23.36 20.42
C VAL A 53 -12.30 -22.34 21.07
N TYR A 54 -11.74 -21.17 21.40
CA TYR A 54 -12.46 -20.06 22.04
C TYR A 54 -12.76 -18.97 21.03
N TRP A 55 -14.00 -18.96 20.50
CA TRP A 55 -14.44 -17.95 19.56
C TRP A 55 -14.73 -16.62 20.26
N LEU A 56 -14.23 -15.52 19.68
CA LEU A 56 -14.53 -14.16 20.16
C LEU A 56 -15.96 -13.73 19.86
N HIS A 57 -16.62 -14.39 18.92
CA HIS A 57 -18.01 -14.18 18.51
C HIS A 57 -18.61 -15.51 18.05
N ASP A 58 -19.91 -15.52 17.74
CA ASP A 58 -20.53 -16.68 17.10
C ASP A 58 -19.94 -16.85 15.69
N PRO A 59 -19.23 -17.96 15.39
CA PRO A 59 -18.62 -18.18 14.08
C PRO A 59 -19.65 -18.32 12.95
N GLU A 60 -20.94 -18.54 13.23
CA GLU A 60 -22.03 -18.60 12.26
C GLU A 60 -22.71 -17.24 12.05
N ASP A 61 -22.39 -16.25 12.88
CA ASP A 61 -23.00 -14.93 12.78
C ASP A 61 -22.63 -14.26 11.43
N GLN A 62 -23.67 -13.89 10.69
CA GLN A 62 -23.54 -13.17 9.40
C GLN A 62 -23.54 -11.66 9.59
N LYS A 63 -23.70 -11.15 10.81
CA LYS A 63 -23.68 -9.70 11.08
C LYS A 63 -22.29 -9.15 10.87
N ILE A 64 -22.26 -8.03 10.16
CA ILE A 64 -21.05 -7.26 9.93
C ILE A 64 -20.70 -6.50 11.22
N PHE A 65 -19.49 -6.70 11.73
CA PHE A 65 -18.96 -5.88 12.80
C PHE A 65 -18.49 -4.53 12.25
N ARG A 66 -18.99 -3.43 12.82
CA ARG A 66 -18.72 -2.06 12.37
C ARG A 66 -17.78 -1.28 13.30
N GLY A 67 -17.36 -1.87 14.41
CA GLY A 67 -16.66 -1.17 15.48
C GLY A 67 -17.61 -0.39 16.41
N ALA A 68 -17.09 0.10 17.51
CA ALA A 68 -17.80 1.03 18.37
C ALA A 68 -17.79 2.43 17.77
N GLU A 69 -18.85 3.21 18.04
CA GLU A 69 -18.91 4.60 17.58
C GLU A 69 -17.74 5.41 18.17
N GLY A 70 -16.95 6.05 17.31
CA GLY A 70 -15.77 6.82 17.72
C GLY A 70 -14.43 6.05 17.66
N ASP A 71 -14.42 4.73 17.46
CA ASP A 71 -13.20 3.96 17.28
C ASP A 71 -12.73 3.98 15.81
N PHE A 72 -11.46 4.31 15.60
CA PHE A 72 -10.90 4.40 14.26
C PHE A 72 -10.64 2.99 13.67
N LEU A 73 -10.18 2.05 14.49
CA LEU A 73 -9.96 0.66 14.09
C LEU A 73 -11.08 -0.21 14.65
N PRO A 74 -11.82 -0.93 13.81
CA PRO A 74 -12.79 -1.90 14.27
C PRO A 74 -12.08 -3.11 14.90
N TYR A 75 -12.43 -3.43 16.13
CA TYR A 75 -11.93 -4.63 16.82
C TYR A 75 -13.06 -5.41 17.44
N GLU A 76 -12.85 -6.71 17.61
CA GLU A 76 -13.86 -7.57 18.25
C GLU A 76 -13.81 -7.45 19.78
N GLN A 77 -12.60 -7.45 20.35
CA GLN A 77 -12.42 -7.37 21.79
C GLN A 77 -11.33 -6.38 22.17
N LYS A 78 -11.68 -5.43 23.02
CA LYS A 78 -10.73 -4.55 23.72
C LYS A 78 -10.42 -5.13 25.11
N ILE A 79 -9.13 -5.13 25.45
CA ILE A 79 -8.60 -5.61 26.72
C ILE A 79 -7.66 -4.55 27.29
N SER A 80 -8.08 -3.89 28.37
CA SER A 80 -7.25 -2.91 29.07
C SER A 80 -6.75 -3.54 30.36
N CYS A 81 -5.46 -3.91 30.39
CA CYS A 81 -4.85 -4.58 31.53
C CYS A 81 -3.32 -4.50 31.45
N ASN A 82 -2.68 -3.96 32.47
CA ASN A 82 -1.24 -4.04 32.64
C ASN A 82 -0.84 -5.40 33.19
N TRP A 83 0.28 -5.95 32.73
CA TRP A 83 0.86 -7.21 33.16
C TRP A 83 -0.14 -8.38 33.08
N LEU A 84 -0.75 -8.51 31.92
CA LEU A 84 -1.64 -9.63 31.61
C LEU A 84 -0.84 -10.81 31.04
N ARG A 85 -1.13 -12.02 31.54
CA ARG A 85 -0.64 -13.28 30.99
C ARG A 85 -1.80 -14.14 30.48
N LEU A 86 -1.70 -14.60 29.23
CA LEU A 86 -2.60 -15.61 28.66
C LEU A 86 -1.76 -16.87 28.40
N ILE A 87 -2.05 -17.96 29.10
CA ILE A 87 -1.23 -19.18 29.11
C ILE A 87 -2.10 -20.37 28.71
N GLY A 88 -1.80 -20.98 27.56
CA GLY A 88 -2.38 -22.24 27.15
C GLY A 88 -1.83 -23.41 27.98
N LEU A 89 -2.73 -24.31 28.43
CA LEU A 89 -2.39 -25.48 29.23
C LEU A 89 -2.10 -26.73 28.37
N SER A 90 -1.40 -26.53 27.27
CA SER A 90 -0.81 -27.55 26.42
C SER A 90 0.56 -27.08 25.94
N GLU A 91 1.51 -28.01 25.74
CA GLU A 91 2.78 -27.74 25.07
C GLU A 91 2.59 -27.56 23.54
N HIS A 92 1.42 -27.94 23.02
CA HIS A 92 0.99 -27.86 21.65
C HIS A 92 0.07 -26.65 21.47
N PRO A 93 0.58 -25.49 20.97
CA PRO A 93 -0.21 -24.27 20.88
C PRO A 93 -1.43 -24.37 19.94
N GLU A 94 -1.44 -25.33 19.01
CA GLU A 94 -2.59 -25.63 18.14
C GLU A 94 -3.80 -26.24 18.87
N GLU A 95 -3.61 -26.71 20.09
CA GLU A 95 -4.69 -27.24 20.92
C GLU A 95 -5.42 -26.17 21.75
N VAL A 96 -4.86 -24.95 21.84
CA VAL A 96 -5.45 -23.83 22.58
C VAL A 96 -5.65 -22.65 21.62
N VAL A 97 -6.85 -22.48 21.12
CA VAL A 97 -7.10 -21.54 20.00
C VAL A 97 -8.04 -20.42 20.42
N ILE A 98 -7.58 -19.17 20.32
CA ILE A 98 -8.40 -17.95 20.34
C ILE A 98 -8.74 -17.62 18.89
N ALA A 99 -10.03 -17.64 18.53
CA ALA A 99 -10.48 -17.65 17.14
C ALA A 99 -11.45 -16.52 16.80
N ALA A 100 -11.29 -15.98 15.59
CA ALA A 100 -12.29 -15.19 14.88
C ALA A 100 -12.39 -15.65 13.42
N ASN A 101 -13.45 -15.24 12.70
CA ASN A 101 -13.58 -15.51 11.27
C ASN A 101 -14.29 -14.37 10.53
N LYS A 102 -13.95 -13.14 10.87
CA LYS A 102 -14.44 -11.92 10.24
C LYS A 102 -13.29 -11.16 9.56
N GLY A 103 -13.61 -10.44 8.51
CA GLY A 103 -12.65 -9.63 7.79
C GLY A 103 -13.33 -8.65 6.82
N GLN A 104 -12.55 -7.84 6.14
CA GLN A 104 -13.06 -6.81 5.24
C GLN A 104 -13.92 -7.38 4.09
N SER A 105 -13.54 -8.53 3.51
CA SER A 105 -14.35 -9.21 2.48
C SER A 105 -15.73 -9.67 2.99
N HIS A 106 -15.89 -9.74 4.30
CA HIS A 106 -17.15 -10.05 4.97
C HIS A 106 -17.91 -8.79 5.40
N GLY A 107 -17.49 -7.62 4.90
CA GLY A 107 -18.11 -6.31 5.11
C GLY A 107 -17.69 -5.62 6.39
N CYS A 108 -16.66 -6.07 7.08
CA CYS A 108 -16.05 -5.33 8.17
C CYS A 108 -15.40 -4.03 7.65
N ILE A 109 -15.43 -2.97 8.44
CA ILE A 109 -14.86 -1.68 8.07
C ILE A 109 -13.36 -1.69 8.34
N GLY A 110 -12.60 -1.11 7.39
CA GLY A 110 -11.16 -0.90 7.53
C GLY A 110 -10.39 -2.20 7.72
N ASN A 111 -9.34 -2.13 8.50
CA ASN A 111 -8.52 -3.27 8.88
C ASN A 111 -9.13 -3.93 10.12
N TYR A 112 -10.08 -4.84 9.91
CA TYR A 112 -10.68 -5.57 11.04
C TYR A 112 -9.63 -6.26 11.89
N THR A 113 -9.62 -5.99 13.19
CA THR A 113 -8.66 -6.50 14.17
C THR A 113 -9.41 -7.31 15.23
N MET A 114 -8.96 -8.53 15.54
CA MET A 114 -9.60 -9.38 16.57
C MET A 114 -9.47 -8.78 17.95
N LEU A 115 -8.24 -8.43 18.35
CA LEU A 115 -7.87 -8.08 19.70
C LEU A 115 -7.18 -6.71 19.74
N HIS A 116 -7.58 -5.88 20.67
CA HIS A 116 -6.94 -4.61 20.97
C HIS A 116 -6.53 -4.59 22.44
N PHE A 117 -5.23 -4.55 22.69
CA PHE A 117 -4.68 -4.53 24.04
C PHE A 117 -4.21 -3.13 24.42
N GLU A 118 -4.58 -2.68 25.60
CA GLU A 118 -4.05 -1.46 26.21
C GLU A 118 -3.40 -1.81 27.54
N GLY A 119 -2.11 -1.53 27.66
CA GLY A 119 -1.31 -1.80 28.86
C GLY A 119 0.08 -2.35 28.55
N ASP A 120 0.96 -2.26 29.53
CA ASP A 120 2.31 -2.77 29.49
C ASP A 120 2.41 -4.22 29.97
N GLY A 121 3.41 -4.97 29.50
CA GLY A 121 3.76 -6.27 30.02
C GLY A 121 2.81 -7.42 29.58
N LEU A 122 2.24 -7.34 28.39
CA LEU A 122 1.46 -8.46 27.84
C LEU A 122 2.34 -9.67 27.56
N TYR A 123 1.97 -10.84 28.10
CA TYR A 123 2.63 -12.11 27.90
C TYR A 123 1.66 -13.17 27.35
N LEU A 124 2.06 -13.84 26.28
CA LEU A 124 1.33 -14.94 25.66
C LEU A 124 2.20 -16.19 25.66
N GLU A 125 1.63 -17.35 26.00
CA GLU A 125 2.36 -18.61 25.98
C GLU A 125 1.46 -19.78 25.59
N ASN A 126 2.00 -20.68 24.74
CA ASN A 126 1.40 -21.97 24.38
C ASN A 126 -0.03 -21.85 23.82
N LEU A 127 -0.28 -20.90 22.93
CA LEU A 127 -1.60 -20.70 22.34
C LEU A 127 -1.54 -20.25 20.88
N THR A 128 -2.66 -20.45 20.18
CA THR A 128 -2.87 -19.94 18.83
C THR A 128 -3.84 -18.76 18.86
N ILE A 129 -3.47 -17.66 18.23
CA ILE A 129 -4.38 -16.58 17.83
C ILE A 129 -4.60 -16.69 16.34
N GLY A 130 -5.85 -16.94 15.91
CA GLY A 130 -6.17 -17.21 14.51
C GLY A 130 -7.42 -16.48 14.03
N ASN A 131 -7.29 -15.84 12.86
CA ASN A 131 -8.45 -15.34 12.12
C ASN A 131 -8.71 -16.23 10.90
N TYR A 132 -9.77 -16.99 10.98
CA TYR A 132 -10.17 -18.02 10.02
C TYR A 132 -11.17 -17.48 8.96
N CYS A 133 -11.12 -16.20 8.66
CA CYS A 133 -11.92 -15.62 7.58
C CYS A 133 -11.49 -16.18 6.22
N ASN A 134 -10.20 -16.28 5.96
CA ASN A 134 -9.62 -16.70 4.67
C ASN A 134 -8.63 -17.86 4.76
N VAL A 135 -8.62 -18.58 5.87
CA VAL A 135 -7.87 -19.83 6.09
C VAL A 135 -8.75 -20.81 6.88
N ASP A 136 -8.61 -22.10 6.61
CA ASP A 136 -9.37 -23.16 7.31
C ASP A 136 -8.83 -23.32 8.74
N LEU A 137 -9.72 -23.48 9.72
CA LEU A 137 -9.37 -23.97 11.04
C LEU A 137 -9.37 -25.52 11.03
N ASN A 138 -8.22 -26.10 11.27
CA ASN A 138 -8.07 -27.54 11.48
C ASN A 138 -7.64 -27.77 12.94
N TYR A 139 -8.58 -28.17 13.79
CA TYR A 139 -8.35 -28.37 15.21
C TYR A 139 -7.96 -29.82 15.51
N PRO A 140 -6.74 -30.06 16.06
CA PRO A 140 -6.25 -31.44 16.20
C PRO A 140 -6.98 -32.24 17.28
N GLY A 141 -7.45 -31.57 18.32
CA GLY A 141 -8.10 -32.26 19.48
C GLY A 141 -9.50 -32.78 19.19
N ASP A 142 -10.22 -32.21 18.23
CA ASP A 142 -11.60 -32.60 17.90
C ASP A 142 -11.99 -32.12 16.49
N ILE A 143 -12.09 -33.03 15.54
CA ILE A 143 -12.43 -32.73 14.13
C ILE A 143 -13.78 -32.02 13.99
N SER A 144 -14.72 -32.24 14.93
CA SER A 144 -16.03 -31.56 14.90
C SER A 144 -15.93 -30.04 15.07
N LYS A 145 -14.81 -29.54 15.59
CA LYS A 145 -14.51 -28.11 15.75
C LYS A 145 -13.81 -27.49 14.53
N ASN A 146 -13.51 -28.30 13.53
CA ASN A 146 -12.95 -27.77 12.26
C ASN A 146 -13.93 -26.79 11.62
N LYS A 147 -13.39 -25.74 11.04
CA LYS A 147 -14.19 -24.71 10.40
C LYS A 147 -13.59 -24.34 9.04
N LYS A 148 -14.41 -24.35 8.01
CA LYS A 148 -14.01 -23.84 6.69
C LYS A 148 -13.93 -22.31 6.70
N LYS A 149 -12.95 -21.78 5.97
CA LYS A 149 -12.83 -20.35 5.75
C LYS A 149 -14.09 -19.76 5.12
N ARG A 150 -14.38 -18.51 5.43
CA ARG A 150 -15.56 -17.81 4.91
C ARG A 150 -15.38 -17.31 3.48
N CYS A 151 -14.16 -17.00 3.07
CA CYS A 151 -13.86 -16.53 1.72
C CYS A 151 -12.54 -17.10 1.20
N ALA A 152 -12.44 -17.19 -0.13
CA ALA A 152 -11.23 -17.67 -0.81
C ALA A 152 -10.24 -16.53 -1.06
N ALA A 153 -10.73 -15.29 -1.24
CA ALA A 153 -9.88 -14.14 -1.48
C ALA A 153 -9.10 -13.74 -0.24
N ILE A 154 -7.89 -13.22 -0.45
CA ILE A 154 -7.12 -12.56 0.61
C ILE A 154 -7.89 -11.33 1.08
N THR A 155 -8.01 -11.18 2.39
CA THR A 155 -8.79 -10.09 3.02
C THR A 155 -8.12 -9.56 4.26
N GLN A 156 -8.41 -8.30 4.60
CA GLN A 156 -7.99 -7.67 5.85
C GLN A 156 -8.66 -8.39 7.03
N ALA A 157 -7.88 -9.16 7.78
CA ALA A 157 -8.32 -10.02 8.88
C ALA A 157 -7.22 -10.10 9.94
N GLN A 158 -6.95 -8.96 10.59
CA GLN A 158 -5.84 -8.79 11.52
C GLN A 158 -6.09 -9.50 12.86
N LEU A 159 -5.01 -9.90 13.53
CA LEU A 159 -5.08 -10.60 14.81
C LEU A 159 -5.10 -9.65 15.99
N GLY A 160 -4.19 -8.68 16.05
CA GLY A 160 -4.18 -7.80 17.20
C GLY A 160 -3.27 -6.59 17.09
N ASP A 161 -3.49 -5.62 17.97
CA ASP A 161 -2.59 -4.51 18.23
C ASP A 161 -2.43 -4.28 19.74
N VAL A 162 -1.30 -3.70 20.13
CA VAL A 162 -0.97 -3.38 21.53
C VAL A 162 -0.58 -1.90 21.63
N LYS A 163 -1.31 -1.18 22.46
CA LYS A 163 -0.89 0.15 22.93
C LYS A 163 -0.19 0.01 24.27
N GLY A 164 1.13 -0.20 24.26
CA GLY A 164 1.93 -0.39 25.43
C GLY A 164 3.38 -0.75 25.13
N ASP A 165 4.07 -1.29 26.10
CA ASP A 165 5.47 -1.70 26.03
C ASP A 165 5.67 -3.12 26.60
N ARG A 166 6.79 -3.78 26.26
CA ARG A 166 7.22 -5.06 26.83
C ARG A 166 6.25 -6.20 26.51
N PHE A 167 5.91 -6.35 25.22
CA PHE A 167 5.18 -7.51 24.74
C PHE A 167 6.11 -8.73 24.59
N TYR A 168 5.66 -9.89 25.07
CA TYR A 168 6.41 -11.14 24.91
C TYR A 168 5.46 -12.31 24.59
N ALA A 169 5.70 -12.98 23.47
CA ALA A 169 5.01 -14.20 23.07
C ALA A 169 6.00 -15.37 23.00
N LYS A 170 5.65 -16.49 23.63
CA LYS A 170 6.45 -17.71 23.67
C LYS A 170 5.65 -18.93 23.22
N ASN A 171 6.21 -19.73 22.29
CA ASN A 171 5.57 -20.93 21.76
C ASN A 171 4.11 -20.69 21.35
N CYS A 172 3.88 -19.61 20.57
CA CYS A 172 2.55 -19.25 20.08
C CYS A 172 2.46 -19.42 18.56
N ARG A 173 1.23 -19.56 18.05
CA ARG A 173 0.94 -19.56 16.63
C ARG A 173 0.07 -18.37 16.27
N PHE A 174 0.42 -17.69 15.16
CA PHE A 174 -0.31 -16.55 14.63
C PHE A 174 -0.76 -16.89 13.21
N VAL A 175 -2.07 -17.05 13.01
CA VAL A 175 -2.65 -17.63 11.79
C VAL A 175 -3.66 -16.70 11.17
N SER A 176 -3.38 -16.21 9.99
CA SER A 176 -4.29 -15.48 9.10
C SER A 176 -3.69 -15.39 7.69
N ARG A 177 -4.38 -14.70 6.79
CA ARG A 177 -3.85 -14.35 5.46
C ARG A 177 -4.09 -12.86 5.24
N LEU A 178 -3.09 -12.14 4.80
CA LEU A 178 -3.00 -10.70 4.58
C LEU A 178 -3.22 -9.85 5.86
N ASN A 179 -2.34 -8.90 6.07
CA ASN A 179 -2.33 -7.98 7.19
C ASN A 179 -2.55 -8.70 8.53
N LEU A 180 -1.74 -9.70 8.76
CA LEU A 180 -1.83 -10.55 9.93
C LEU A 180 -1.72 -9.75 11.23
N CYS A 181 -0.81 -8.79 11.32
CA CYS A 181 -0.51 -8.07 12.56
C CYS A 181 -0.52 -9.01 13.76
N PRO A 182 0.53 -9.79 14.01
CA PRO A 182 0.48 -10.89 14.98
C PRO A 182 0.18 -10.43 16.41
N ILE A 183 0.45 -9.36 16.84
CA ILE A 183 0.18 -8.47 17.96
C ILE A 183 1.24 -7.38 17.84
N CYS A 184 1.01 -6.41 17.01
CA CYS A 184 1.95 -5.34 16.71
C CYS A 184 1.64 -4.07 17.52
N GLY A 185 2.50 -3.07 17.38
CA GLY A 185 2.29 -1.74 17.94
C GLY A 185 2.91 -1.52 19.32
N ALA A 186 3.32 -2.56 20.04
CA ALA A 186 4.08 -2.41 21.26
C ALA A 186 5.46 -1.77 20.97
N ARG A 187 5.91 -0.90 21.87
CA ARG A 187 7.21 -0.23 21.72
C ARG A 187 8.38 -1.23 21.66
N ARG A 188 8.30 -2.33 22.42
CA ARG A 188 9.25 -3.44 22.42
C ARG A 188 8.48 -4.76 22.37
N SER A 189 8.87 -5.64 21.46
CA SER A 189 8.23 -6.95 21.28
C SER A 189 9.27 -8.06 21.10
N LEU A 190 9.06 -9.17 21.82
CA LEU A 190 9.79 -10.42 21.65
C LEU A 190 8.83 -11.53 21.27
N TYR A 191 9.18 -12.27 20.22
CA TYR A 191 8.55 -13.53 19.84
C TYR A 191 9.60 -14.63 19.95
N GLU A 192 9.39 -15.62 20.83
CA GLU A 192 10.30 -16.75 21.04
C GLU A 192 9.64 -18.04 20.61
N ASN A 193 10.26 -18.79 19.71
CA ASN A 193 9.76 -20.08 19.21
C ASN A 193 8.31 -20.04 18.73
N CYS A 194 7.92 -18.95 18.07
CA CYS A 194 6.56 -18.77 17.57
C CYS A 194 6.46 -19.18 16.09
N HIS A 195 5.25 -19.54 15.67
CA HIS A 195 4.92 -19.87 14.29
C HIS A 195 4.00 -18.82 13.68
N PHE A 196 4.32 -18.40 12.44
CA PHE A 196 3.58 -17.39 11.69
C PHE A 196 3.17 -17.91 10.33
N GLU A 197 1.90 -17.75 9.98
CA GLU A 197 1.44 -17.84 8.60
C GLU A 197 1.16 -16.43 8.09
N SER A 198 1.94 -15.99 7.10
CA SER A 198 2.00 -14.59 6.69
C SER A 198 1.80 -14.41 5.20
N THR A 199 1.22 -13.29 4.79
CA THR A 199 1.18 -12.84 3.40
C THR A 199 1.83 -11.47 3.28
N ASP A 200 1.06 -10.41 3.06
CA ASP A 200 1.52 -9.07 2.74
C ASP A 200 1.19 -8.13 3.91
N ASP A 201 2.10 -7.21 4.28
CA ASP A 201 1.94 -6.27 5.40
C ASP A 201 1.58 -6.95 6.74
N ALA A 202 2.10 -8.13 7.00
CA ALA A 202 1.56 -9.03 8.00
C ALA A 202 2.36 -9.09 9.30
N LEU A 203 3.62 -8.70 9.31
CA LEU A 203 4.49 -8.79 10.47
C LEU A 203 4.75 -7.43 11.12
N ASN A 204 5.06 -7.48 12.41
CA ASN A 204 5.46 -6.28 13.16
C ASN A 204 6.80 -5.76 12.68
N GLY A 205 6.85 -4.51 12.28
CA GLY A 205 8.05 -3.81 11.83
C GLY A 205 9.00 -3.35 12.94
N ASN A 206 8.67 -3.59 14.20
CA ASN A 206 9.51 -3.26 15.37
C ASN A 206 9.45 -4.41 16.38
N ALA A 207 10.20 -5.48 16.12
CA ALA A 207 10.16 -6.69 16.92
C ALA A 207 11.45 -7.52 16.83
N VAL A 208 11.70 -8.33 17.84
CA VAL A 208 12.70 -9.39 17.82
C VAL A 208 11.99 -10.75 17.71
N TYR A 209 12.37 -11.53 16.70
CA TYR A 209 11.92 -12.88 16.46
C TYR A 209 13.09 -13.83 16.74
N LEU A 210 12.97 -14.68 17.75
CA LEU A 210 13.99 -15.61 18.17
C LEU A 210 13.52 -17.06 17.97
N GLY A 211 14.23 -17.81 17.13
CA GLY A 211 13.92 -19.22 16.86
C GLY A 211 12.53 -19.46 16.26
N CYS A 212 11.98 -18.47 15.57
CA CYS A 212 10.62 -18.53 15.03
C CYS A 212 10.55 -19.21 13.67
N ASP A 213 9.40 -19.81 13.37
CA ASP A 213 9.05 -20.45 12.11
C ASP A 213 8.06 -19.58 11.32
N PHE A 214 8.36 -19.32 10.05
CA PHE A 214 7.53 -18.53 9.16
C PHE A 214 7.12 -19.32 7.92
N ASP A 215 5.83 -19.31 7.59
CA ASP A 215 5.30 -19.68 6.30
C ASP A 215 4.92 -18.43 5.51
N PHE A 216 5.73 -18.06 4.54
CA PHE A 216 5.51 -16.87 3.71
C PHE A 216 4.73 -17.21 2.44
N TYR A 217 3.46 -16.81 2.41
CA TYR A 217 2.53 -17.00 1.28
C TYR A 217 2.34 -15.73 0.44
N GLY A 218 2.99 -14.65 0.79
CA GLY A 218 2.87 -13.35 0.12
C GLY A 218 4.22 -12.69 -0.08
N GLU A 219 4.19 -11.59 -0.81
CA GLU A 219 5.38 -10.97 -1.36
C GLU A 219 6.22 -10.23 -0.32
N CYS A 220 5.58 -9.42 0.55
CA CYS A 220 6.27 -8.53 1.48
C CYS A 220 5.61 -8.59 2.86
N PRO A 221 6.03 -9.49 3.76
CA PRO A 221 5.39 -9.68 5.06
C PRO A 221 5.51 -8.46 5.99
N ILE A 222 6.46 -7.57 5.77
CA ILE A 222 6.61 -6.32 6.52
C ILE A 222 6.33 -5.13 5.62
N SER A 223 5.49 -4.19 6.06
CA SER A 223 5.24 -2.94 5.32
C SER A 223 6.44 -2.01 5.37
N ALA A 224 6.89 -1.68 6.56
CA ALA A 224 8.09 -0.92 6.86
C ALA A 224 8.54 -1.25 8.28
N THR A 225 9.79 -0.96 8.62
CA THR A 225 10.29 -1.06 9.99
C THR A 225 10.48 0.32 10.58
N ASP A 226 10.37 0.42 11.90
CA ASP A 226 10.63 1.63 12.67
C ASP A 226 11.46 1.35 13.91
N GLY A 227 11.73 2.36 14.70
CA GLY A 227 12.50 2.22 15.94
C GLY A 227 13.84 1.53 15.70
N THR A 228 14.03 0.35 16.27
CA THR A 228 15.22 -0.48 16.10
C THR A 228 15.17 -1.42 14.91
N GLY A 229 14.02 -1.48 14.22
CA GLY A 229 13.78 -2.40 13.12
C GLY A 229 13.28 -3.78 13.56
N SER A 230 13.23 -4.72 12.63
CA SER A 230 12.87 -6.12 12.87
C SER A 230 14.10 -7.01 12.84
N ALA A 231 14.31 -7.77 13.90
CA ALA A 231 15.44 -8.70 14.03
C ALA A 231 14.94 -10.16 13.98
N PHE A 232 15.44 -10.92 13.03
CA PHE A 232 15.21 -12.35 12.89
C PHE A 232 16.50 -13.09 13.30
N LEU A 233 16.44 -13.78 14.42
CA LEU A 233 17.58 -14.48 15.03
C LEU A 233 17.25 -15.98 15.05
N ASP A 234 18.10 -16.81 14.43
CA ASP A 234 17.96 -18.28 14.38
C ASP A 234 16.59 -18.75 13.86
N CYS A 235 15.98 -18.00 12.95
CA CYS A 235 14.63 -18.26 12.42
C CYS A 235 14.66 -19.18 11.18
N ARG A 236 13.50 -19.77 10.89
CA ARG A 236 13.28 -20.59 9.71
C ARG A 236 12.14 -20.01 8.84
N PHE A 237 12.41 -19.85 7.55
CA PHE A 237 11.47 -19.32 6.57
C PHE A 237 11.13 -20.37 5.52
N ARG A 238 9.85 -20.74 5.40
CA ARG A 238 9.33 -21.54 4.30
C ARG A 238 8.73 -20.59 3.27
N ILE A 239 9.37 -20.51 2.11
CA ILE A 239 9.01 -19.60 1.03
C ILE A 239 8.11 -20.34 0.05
N HIS A 240 6.80 -20.06 0.11
CA HIS A 240 5.81 -20.65 -0.80
C HIS A 240 5.81 -19.98 -2.18
N GLY A 241 6.53 -18.90 -2.32
CA GLY A 241 6.72 -18.18 -3.56
C GLY A 241 5.59 -17.22 -3.88
N HIS A 242 6.01 -16.06 -4.34
CA HIS A 242 5.12 -15.06 -4.92
C HIS A 242 5.64 -14.73 -6.31
N ARG A 243 4.76 -14.83 -7.34
CA ARG A 243 5.13 -14.49 -8.70
C ARG A 243 4.99 -13.00 -8.94
N ASP A 244 5.97 -12.23 -8.53
CA ASP A 244 6.24 -11.00 -9.27
C ASP A 244 7.02 -11.39 -10.53
N ARG A 245 6.50 -11.05 -11.71
CA ARG A 245 7.08 -11.47 -12.99
C ARG A 245 8.50 -10.95 -13.23
N ASN A 246 8.92 -9.93 -12.47
CA ASN A 246 10.20 -9.24 -12.60
C ASN A 246 10.96 -9.12 -11.28
N GLY A 247 10.59 -9.83 -10.23
CA GLY A 247 11.15 -9.67 -8.90
C GLY A 247 11.67 -10.95 -8.26
N ALA A 248 12.09 -10.80 -7.01
CA ALA A 248 12.53 -11.90 -6.17
C ALA A 248 11.39 -12.87 -5.86
N ASP A 249 11.75 -14.10 -5.46
CA ASP A 249 10.75 -15.07 -4.97
C ASP A 249 10.14 -14.63 -3.66
N GLN A 250 10.90 -13.87 -2.86
CA GLN A 250 10.46 -13.29 -1.60
C GLN A 250 11.18 -11.98 -1.29
N TYR A 251 10.44 -11.00 -0.81
CA TYR A 251 10.96 -9.81 -0.12
C TYR A 251 10.61 -9.89 1.36
N PHE A 252 11.43 -9.28 2.24
CA PHE A 252 11.06 -9.15 3.65
C PHE A 252 10.11 -7.98 3.87
N MET A 253 10.34 -6.84 3.21
CA MET A 253 9.50 -5.65 3.38
C MET A 253 9.23 -4.91 2.07
N LYS A 254 8.22 -4.06 2.09
CA LYS A 254 7.88 -3.16 0.98
C LYS A 254 8.74 -1.92 0.93
N GLY A 255 8.92 -1.27 2.06
CA GLY A 255 9.43 0.09 2.16
C GLY A 255 10.77 0.19 2.89
N GLN A 256 10.85 1.24 3.67
CA GLN A 256 12.06 1.66 4.38
C GLN A 256 12.20 1.02 5.77
N GLY A 257 13.41 1.12 6.29
CA GLY A 257 13.75 0.75 7.67
C GLY A 257 14.87 -0.27 7.73
N THR A 258 15.12 -0.80 8.92
CA THR A 258 16.22 -1.71 9.21
C THR A 258 15.70 -3.11 9.49
N ILE A 259 16.36 -4.12 8.90
CA ILE A 259 16.16 -5.54 9.23
C ILE A 259 17.50 -6.20 9.57
N TYR A 260 17.43 -7.15 10.48
CA TYR A 260 18.55 -8.02 10.85
C TYR A 260 18.13 -9.46 10.59
N VAL A 261 18.90 -10.19 9.77
CA VAL A 261 18.62 -11.59 9.46
C VAL A 261 19.90 -12.40 9.75
N ILE A 262 19.89 -13.07 10.89
CA ILE A 262 21.10 -13.66 11.48
C ILE A 262 20.85 -15.15 11.78
N ASN A 263 21.72 -16.03 11.24
CA ASN A 263 21.68 -17.48 11.40
C ASN A 263 20.35 -18.11 10.97
N CYS A 264 19.68 -17.55 9.97
CA CYS A 264 18.37 -18.03 9.52
C CYS A 264 18.50 -19.08 8.42
N ARG A 265 17.45 -19.90 8.29
CA ARG A 265 17.31 -20.95 7.29
C ARG A 265 16.13 -20.68 6.38
N PHE A 266 16.30 -21.02 5.09
CA PHE A 266 15.29 -20.81 4.06
C PHE A 266 14.96 -22.13 3.36
N GLU A 267 13.71 -22.53 3.39
CA GLU A 267 13.20 -23.73 2.74
C GLU A 267 12.38 -23.31 1.50
N ASP A 268 12.73 -23.87 0.35
CA ASP A 268 12.01 -23.65 -0.90
C ASP A 268 10.74 -24.49 -0.96
N MET A 269 9.61 -23.86 -0.76
CA MET A 269 8.27 -24.44 -0.81
C MET A 269 7.49 -23.96 -2.03
N ARG A 270 8.16 -23.39 -3.04
CA ARG A 270 7.50 -22.96 -4.28
C ARG A 270 6.80 -24.14 -4.94
N ASP A 271 5.73 -23.87 -5.67
CA ASP A 271 4.93 -24.92 -6.30
C ASP A 271 5.71 -25.68 -7.40
N GLU A 272 5.27 -26.92 -7.73
CA GLU A 272 5.92 -27.79 -8.72
C GLU A 272 5.99 -27.18 -10.14
N SER A 273 5.20 -26.14 -10.42
CA SER A 273 5.22 -25.42 -11.71
C SER A 273 6.39 -24.44 -11.82
N THR A 274 7.12 -24.20 -10.72
CA THR A 274 8.27 -23.32 -10.67
C THR A 274 9.52 -24.07 -11.14
N ASP A 275 10.40 -23.40 -11.89
CA ASP A 275 11.70 -23.94 -12.26
C ASP A 275 12.63 -23.97 -11.04
N HIS A 276 12.70 -25.10 -10.37
CA HIS A 276 13.56 -25.33 -9.20
C HIS A 276 15.05 -25.46 -9.54
N SER A 277 15.45 -25.46 -10.84
CA SER A 277 16.86 -25.37 -11.22
C SER A 277 17.46 -24.01 -10.90
N ARG A 278 16.62 -22.97 -10.78
CA ARG A 278 17.00 -21.65 -10.33
C ARG A 278 16.99 -21.61 -8.80
N PRO A 279 18.10 -21.19 -8.16
CA PRO A 279 18.14 -20.99 -6.71
C PRO A 279 17.04 -20.05 -6.22
N LEU A 280 16.62 -20.23 -4.98
CA LEU A 280 15.71 -19.33 -4.30
C LEU A 280 16.34 -17.93 -4.25
N TRP A 281 15.58 -16.92 -4.72
CA TRP A 281 16.02 -15.54 -4.73
C TRP A 281 15.24 -14.72 -3.69
N VAL A 282 15.94 -14.39 -2.59
CA VAL A 282 15.39 -13.62 -1.47
C VAL A 282 16.01 -12.23 -1.44
N GLN A 283 15.16 -11.22 -1.31
CA GLN A 283 15.57 -9.82 -1.21
C GLN A 283 15.03 -9.20 0.09
N TRP A 284 15.70 -8.18 0.58
CA TRP A 284 15.32 -7.54 1.84
C TRP A 284 14.21 -6.51 1.67
N THR A 285 14.16 -5.74 0.59
CA THR A 285 13.08 -4.78 0.32
C THR A 285 12.70 -4.74 -1.16
N ARG A 286 11.42 -4.49 -1.43
CA ARG A 286 10.93 -4.28 -2.78
C ARG A 286 11.18 -2.86 -3.27
N TYR A 287 11.11 -1.87 -2.39
CA TYR A 287 11.26 -0.45 -2.72
C TYR A 287 12.35 0.15 -1.84
N PRO A 288 13.63 -0.01 -2.22
CA PRO A 288 14.73 0.48 -1.41
C PRO A 288 14.66 2.01 -1.25
N GLN A 289 14.98 2.44 -0.06
CA GLN A 289 15.10 3.85 0.34
C GLN A 289 16.49 4.06 0.96
N PRO A 290 17.01 5.31 1.00
CA PRO A 290 18.34 5.56 1.56
C PRO A 290 18.51 5.08 3.01
N GLU A 291 17.43 5.11 3.80
CA GLU A 291 17.45 4.66 5.20
C GLU A 291 17.31 3.15 5.35
N THR A 292 17.12 2.41 4.25
CA THR A 292 16.86 0.98 4.31
C THR A 292 18.16 0.20 4.34
N VAL A 293 18.41 -0.53 5.43
CA VAL A 293 19.59 -1.37 5.58
C VAL A 293 19.19 -2.76 6.07
N CYS A 294 19.73 -3.80 5.44
CA CYS A 294 19.63 -5.18 5.88
C CYS A 294 20.99 -5.66 6.40
N TYR A 295 21.03 -6.07 7.67
CA TYR A 295 22.23 -6.67 8.29
C TYR A 295 22.10 -8.20 8.23
N VAL A 296 23.06 -8.88 7.62
CA VAL A 296 23.00 -10.32 7.37
C VAL A 296 24.26 -11.03 7.87
N TYR A 297 24.05 -12.23 8.47
CA TYR A 297 25.12 -13.11 8.88
C TYR A 297 24.64 -14.56 9.01
N GLY A 298 25.45 -15.51 8.57
CA GLY A 298 25.27 -16.94 8.85
C GLY A 298 24.03 -17.61 8.24
N ASN A 299 23.37 -16.97 7.29
CA ASN A 299 22.18 -17.52 6.63
C ASN A 299 22.59 -18.56 5.58
N ASP A 300 21.77 -19.57 5.36
CA ASP A 300 21.99 -20.62 4.35
C ASP A 300 21.60 -20.17 2.93
N THR A 301 20.88 -19.09 2.80
CA THR A 301 20.49 -18.47 1.53
C THR A 301 20.98 -17.03 1.49
N PRO A 302 21.62 -16.58 0.40
CA PRO A 302 22.02 -15.19 0.25
C PRO A 302 20.79 -14.26 0.25
N ILE A 303 20.89 -13.16 1.00
CA ILE A 303 19.90 -12.11 1.00
C ILE A 303 20.53 -10.87 0.40
N GLY A 304 20.02 -10.46 -0.74
CA GLY A 304 20.23 -9.21 -1.43
C GLY A 304 21.64 -8.62 -1.51
N PRO A 305 22.60 -9.24 -2.18
CA PRO A 305 23.70 -8.44 -2.72
C PRO A 305 23.20 -7.58 -3.88
N ALA A 306 23.89 -6.46 -4.12
CA ALA A 306 23.53 -5.47 -5.11
C ALA A 306 23.30 -6.00 -6.55
N GLU A 307 23.98 -7.06 -6.92
CA GLU A 307 23.85 -7.71 -8.24
C GLU A 307 22.47 -8.34 -8.52
N HIS A 308 21.66 -8.58 -7.46
CA HIS A 308 20.31 -9.12 -7.57
C HIS A 308 19.23 -8.12 -7.13
N THR A 309 19.60 -6.87 -6.88
CA THR A 309 18.64 -5.86 -6.47
C THR A 309 17.76 -5.49 -7.65
N VAL A 310 16.45 -5.68 -7.51
CA VAL A 310 15.49 -5.13 -8.45
C VAL A 310 15.46 -3.63 -8.23
N ASP A 311 16.08 -2.92 -9.13
CA ASP A 311 16.05 -1.47 -9.14
C ASP A 311 14.73 -0.97 -9.71
N LEU A 312 13.72 -0.85 -8.86
CA LEU A 312 12.43 -0.28 -9.23
C LEU A 312 12.44 1.26 -9.22
N THR A 313 13.50 1.87 -8.66
CA THR A 313 13.59 3.31 -8.45
C THR A 313 14.88 3.94 -8.99
N GLY A 314 15.77 3.17 -9.58
CA GLY A 314 17.13 3.62 -9.96
C GLY A 314 18.10 3.69 -8.78
N LYS A 315 17.76 3.07 -7.61
CA LYS A 315 18.58 3.14 -6.40
C LYS A 315 19.18 1.78 -6.05
N PRO A 316 20.49 1.72 -5.69
CA PRO A 316 21.10 0.48 -5.25
C PRO A 316 20.49 0.02 -3.92
N GLY A 317 20.18 -1.27 -3.82
CA GLY A 317 19.88 -1.89 -2.55
C GLY A 317 21.16 -2.15 -1.77
N LEU A 318 21.16 -1.98 -0.46
CA LEU A 318 22.32 -2.21 0.39
C LEU A 318 22.03 -3.26 1.45
N ALA A 319 22.88 -4.30 1.47
CA ALA A 319 22.95 -5.25 2.56
C ALA A 319 24.33 -5.17 3.22
N ALA A 320 24.37 -5.10 4.53
CA ALA A 320 25.60 -5.13 5.31
C ALA A 320 25.90 -6.58 5.72
N PHE A 321 26.97 -7.13 5.20
CA PHE A 321 27.47 -8.45 5.60
C PHE A 321 28.30 -8.32 6.87
N LEU A 322 27.77 -8.87 7.97
CA LEU A 322 28.41 -8.81 9.27
C LEU A 322 29.51 -9.87 9.41
N THR A 323 30.54 -9.56 10.16
CA THR A 323 31.47 -10.55 10.69
C THR A 323 30.83 -11.28 11.88
N GLU A 324 31.38 -12.43 12.29
CA GLU A 324 30.93 -13.16 13.47
C GLU A 324 30.92 -12.26 14.73
N GLY A 325 31.97 -11.47 14.93
CA GLY A 325 32.10 -10.57 16.07
C GLY A 325 31.06 -9.44 16.05
N GLU A 326 30.64 -8.98 14.88
CA GLU A 326 29.57 -7.99 14.72
C GLU A 326 28.19 -8.63 14.97
N ALA A 327 27.96 -9.81 14.43
CA ALA A 327 26.67 -10.50 14.58
C ALA A 327 26.32 -10.82 16.03
N THR A 328 27.32 -11.15 16.88
CA THR A 328 27.08 -11.41 18.32
C THR A 328 26.53 -10.20 19.09
N LYS A 329 26.60 -9.00 18.51
CA LYS A 329 26.07 -7.78 19.13
C LYS A 329 24.54 -7.69 19.01
N TYR A 330 23.94 -8.37 18.04
CA TYR A 330 22.51 -8.41 17.84
C TYR A 330 21.88 -9.54 18.65
N ASN A 331 21.82 -9.35 19.95
CA ASN A 331 21.25 -10.27 20.93
C ASN A 331 20.04 -9.62 21.62
N ILE A 332 19.26 -10.43 22.32
CA ILE A 332 18.00 -9.99 22.95
C ILE A 332 18.22 -8.80 23.90
N ARG A 333 19.28 -8.83 24.68
CA ARG A 333 19.60 -7.73 25.59
C ARG A 333 19.85 -6.43 24.84
N ASN A 334 20.74 -6.42 23.85
CA ASN A 334 21.06 -5.20 23.09
C ASN A 334 19.87 -4.66 22.29
N LEU A 335 19.00 -5.55 21.80
CA LEU A 335 17.85 -5.18 20.99
C LEU A 335 16.64 -4.73 21.82
N LEU A 336 16.49 -5.19 23.07
CA LEU A 336 15.27 -4.94 23.86
C LEU A 336 15.51 -4.23 25.20
N CYS A 337 16.75 -4.23 25.72
CA CYS A 337 17.05 -3.61 26.99
C CYS A 337 16.97 -2.07 26.87
N GLY A 338 15.96 -1.50 27.48
CA GLY A 338 15.85 -0.05 27.60
C GLY A 338 16.56 0.47 28.86
N THR A 339 16.33 1.74 29.21
CA THR A 339 16.83 2.37 30.47
C THR A 339 16.28 1.68 31.71
N ASP A 340 15.17 0.97 31.58
CA ASP A 340 14.50 0.19 32.62
C ASP A 340 15.09 -1.21 32.81
N GLY A 341 16.04 -1.61 31.97
CA GLY A 341 16.72 -2.89 32.05
C GLY A 341 15.85 -4.10 31.70
N TRP A 342 14.83 -3.94 30.88
CA TRP A 342 13.96 -5.05 30.47
C TRP A 342 14.76 -6.15 29.77
N ASP A 343 14.76 -7.32 30.34
CA ASP A 343 15.45 -8.51 29.85
C ASP A 343 14.52 -9.71 30.02
N PRO A 344 13.67 -9.99 29.04
CA PRO A 344 12.63 -11.01 29.15
C PRO A 344 13.18 -12.42 29.30
N LEU A 345 14.40 -12.70 28.84
CA LEU A 345 15.04 -14.03 28.96
C LEU A 345 15.97 -14.14 30.17
N GLY A 346 16.25 -13.02 30.87
CA GLY A 346 17.14 -13.01 32.02
C GLY A 346 18.63 -13.21 31.71
N GLU A 347 19.03 -13.02 30.46
CA GLU A 347 20.40 -13.30 29.99
C GLU A 347 21.39 -12.20 30.38
N GLY A 348 20.93 -10.97 30.56
CA GLY A 348 21.78 -9.81 30.73
C GLY A 348 22.56 -9.75 32.07
N LYS A 349 22.01 -10.33 33.12
CA LYS A 349 22.66 -10.35 34.45
C LYS A 349 23.92 -11.23 34.48
N ALA A 350 23.98 -12.24 33.62
CA ALA A 350 25.11 -13.20 33.57
C ALA A 350 26.26 -12.73 32.66
N SER A 351 26.03 -11.82 31.70
CA SER A 351 27.00 -11.55 30.63
C SER A 351 27.96 -10.38 30.93
N GLY A 352 27.62 -9.44 31.81
CA GLY A 352 28.46 -8.26 32.12
C GLY A 352 28.85 -7.39 30.92
N LYS A 353 28.22 -7.63 29.75
CA LYS A 353 28.57 -6.96 28.49
C LYS A 353 28.05 -5.54 28.45
N GLU A 354 28.89 -4.64 27.95
CA GLU A 354 28.50 -3.26 27.69
C GLU A 354 27.45 -3.20 26.57
N LEU A 355 26.41 -2.37 26.75
CA LEU A 355 25.43 -2.09 25.71
C LEU A 355 26.10 -1.38 24.54
N LEU A 356 25.77 -1.79 23.33
CA LEU A 356 26.31 -1.18 22.11
C LEU A 356 25.20 -0.41 21.40
N PRO A 357 25.55 0.68 20.71
CA PRO A 357 24.59 1.33 19.81
C PRO A 357 24.09 0.32 18.78
N ILE A 358 22.81 0.39 18.46
CA ILE A 358 22.14 -0.55 17.53
C ILE A 358 21.70 0.12 16.22
N GLN A 359 21.68 1.44 16.18
CA GLN A 359 21.27 2.19 15.00
C GLN A 359 22.19 3.39 14.77
N LEU A 360 22.62 3.57 13.53
CA LEU A 360 23.29 4.78 13.07
C LEU A 360 22.25 5.73 12.45
N VAL A 361 22.33 7.01 12.76
CA VAL A 361 21.35 8.02 12.30
C VAL A 361 22.07 9.20 11.68
N LEU A 362 21.69 9.56 10.47
CA LEU A 362 22.06 10.81 9.85
C LEU A 362 21.00 11.86 10.15
N ASN A 363 21.43 13.11 10.34
CA ASN A 363 20.51 14.24 10.57
C ASN A 363 19.64 14.58 9.35
N GLN A 364 19.97 14.08 8.16
CA GLN A 364 19.22 14.23 6.91
C GLN A 364 19.37 12.98 6.08
N SER A 365 18.27 12.47 5.54
CA SER A 365 18.23 11.32 4.63
C SER A 365 18.24 11.72 3.15
N MET A 366 17.94 12.98 2.85
CA MET A 366 18.00 13.57 1.52
C MET A 366 18.82 14.85 1.53
N LEU A 367 19.82 14.94 0.68
CA LEU A 367 20.77 16.03 0.58
C LEU A 367 20.73 16.58 -0.83
N THR A 368 20.17 17.76 -1.01
CA THR A 368 20.20 18.45 -2.31
C THR A 368 21.23 19.56 -2.27
N LEU A 369 22.22 19.47 -3.16
CA LEU A 369 23.19 20.52 -3.44
C LEU A 369 22.72 21.31 -4.65
N THR A 370 22.43 22.58 -4.44
CA THR A 370 21.97 23.51 -5.48
C THR A 370 23.06 24.53 -5.78
N GLU A 371 22.90 25.31 -6.85
CA GLU A 371 23.84 26.38 -7.20
C GLU A 371 24.04 27.39 -6.04
N GLU A 372 22.98 27.67 -5.27
CA GLU A 372 23.05 28.57 -4.12
C GLU A 372 23.67 27.89 -2.87
N HIS A 373 23.60 26.58 -2.80
CA HIS A 373 24.02 25.78 -1.65
C HIS A 373 24.84 24.57 -2.10
N ARG A 374 26.06 24.82 -2.58
CA ARG A 374 26.99 23.77 -3.06
C ARG A 374 27.59 22.90 -1.98
N SER A 375 27.31 23.18 -0.72
CA SER A 375 27.85 22.43 0.41
C SER A 375 26.81 22.22 1.50
N ARG A 376 26.84 21.04 2.14
CA ARG A 376 25.97 20.66 3.28
C ARG A 376 26.78 19.96 4.34
N ASN A 377 26.38 20.19 5.61
CA ASN A 377 26.93 19.47 6.74
C ASN A 377 26.01 18.27 7.10
N VAL A 378 26.60 17.10 7.17
CA VAL A 378 25.93 15.87 7.59
C VAL A 378 26.49 15.47 8.94
N CYS A 379 25.63 15.45 9.96
CA CYS A 379 25.97 14.96 11.28
C CYS A 379 25.49 13.52 11.44
N VAL A 380 26.36 12.68 12.00
CA VAL A 380 26.08 11.27 12.22
C VAL A 380 26.15 10.96 13.70
N THR A 381 25.09 10.34 14.21
CA THR A 381 25.00 9.89 15.60
C THR A 381 24.63 8.43 15.65
N ALA A 382 24.90 7.74 16.74
CA ALA A 382 24.36 6.41 16.97
C ALA A 382 23.40 6.42 18.15
N ARG A 383 22.40 5.56 18.06
CA ARG A 383 21.36 5.42 19.07
C ARG A 383 21.43 4.06 19.73
N TYR A 384 21.37 4.05 21.05
CA TYR A 384 21.09 2.87 21.83
C TYR A 384 19.58 2.56 21.81
N PHE A 385 19.19 1.32 22.07
CA PHE A 385 17.78 0.99 22.19
C PHE A 385 17.06 1.82 23.26
N SER A 386 17.75 2.19 24.33
CA SER A 386 17.25 3.11 25.37
C SER A 386 16.80 4.48 24.84
N GLY A 387 17.18 4.82 23.60
CA GLY A 387 16.95 6.13 23.01
C GLY A 387 18.09 7.12 23.24
N GLU A 388 19.07 6.79 24.09
CA GLU A 388 20.27 7.61 24.27
C GLU A 388 21.08 7.69 22.98
N ILE A 389 21.71 8.83 22.75
CA ILE A 389 22.47 9.14 21.54
C ILE A 389 23.96 9.29 21.93
N THR A 390 24.85 8.77 21.09
CA THR A 390 26.30 8.98 21.19
C THR A 390 26.85 9.52 19.87
N GLU A 391 27.80 10.44 20.01
CA GLU A 391 28.63 11.00 18.92
C GLU A 391 30.03 10.38 18.91
N LYS A 392 30.36 9.55 19.89
CA LYS A 392 31.68 8.89 20.00
C LYS A 392 31.72 7.69 19.05
N LEU A 393 31.93 7.97 17.78
CA LEU A 393 31.88 6.98 16.70
C LEU A 393 33.17 7.04 15.87
N ASN A 394 33.66 5.88 15.51
CA ASN A 394 34.70 5.76 14.48
C ASN A 394 33.99 5.50 13.11
N LEU A 395 33.88 6.57 12.31
CA LEU A 395 33.11 6.57 11.09
C LEU A 395 33.98 6.55 9.84
N THR A 396 33.54 5.81 8.83
CA THR A 396 33.98 5.94 7.45
C THR A 396 32.82 6.41 6.58
N PHE A 397 33.12 7.13 5.50
CA PHE A 397 32.14 7.65 4.56
C PHE A 397 32.58 7.32 3.14
N GLU A 398 31.62 6.94 2.31
CA GLU A 398 31.82 6.73 0.90
C GLU A 398 30.58 7.17 0.09
N MET A 399 30.80 7.54 -1.16
CA MET A 399 29.73 7.75 -2.13
C MET A 399 29.54 6.49 -2.95
N VAL A 400 28.30 6.01 -3.02
CA VAL A 400 27.88 4.89 -3.88
C VAL A 400 26.97 5.47 -4.97
N GLY A 401 27.25 5.14 -6.25
CA GLY A 401 26.48 5.64 -7.37
C GLY A 401 27.24 5.47 -8.68
N ASP A 402 26.81 6.18 -9.71
CA ASP A 402 27.51 6.21 -10.96
C ASP A 402 28.84 7.00 -10.87
N GLU A 403 29.72 6.83 -11.87
CA GLU A 403 31.02 7.53 -11.91
C GLU A 403 30.84 9.06 -11.98
N GLU A 404 29.80 9.56 -12.62
CA GLU A 404 29.53 10.99 -12.74
C GLU A 404 29.17 11.59 -11.38
N ALA A 405 28.33 10.91 -10.59
CA ALA A 405 27.99 11.35 -9.24
C ALA A 405 29.21 11.31 -8.32
N GLN A 406 30.07 10.30 -8.44
CA GLN A 406 31.31 10.20 -7.66
C GLN A 406 32.32 11.30 -8.00
N LEU A 407 32.41 11.68 -9.25
CA LEU A 407 33.32 12.74 -9.72
C LEU A 407 32.84 14.16 -9.35
N GLY A 408 31.52 14.37 -9.23
CA GLY A 408 30.92 15.66 -8.91
C GLY A 408 30.86 15.98 -7.41
N ILE A 409 31.09 15.00 -6.54
CA ILE A 409 30.87 15.12 -5.09
C ILE A 409 32.16 14.91 -4.33
N SER A 410 32.47 15.83 -3.38
CA SER A 410 33.61 15.73 -2.47
C SER A 410 33.19 15.60 -1.03
N LEU A 411 33.92 14.79 -0.24
CA LEU A 411 33.70 14.48 1.15
C LEU A 411 34.85 14.98 2.03
N LEU A 412 34.55 15.82 3.01
CA LEU A 412 35.53 16.28 4.00
C LEU A 412 35.05 15.94 5.43
N LYS A 413 35.68 14.95 6.05
CA LYS A 413 35.34 14.50 7.40
C LYS A 413 35.93 15.43 8.46
N GLN A 414 35.11 15.87 9.42
CA GLN A 414 35.48 16.65 10.59
C GLN A 414 34.82 16.04 11.85
N GLY A 415 35.51 15.09 12.49
CA GLY A 415 34.95 14.35 13.63
C GLY A 415 33.75 13.51 13.27
N HIS A 416 32.60 13.76 13.87
CA HIS A 416 31.30 13.12 13.57
C HIS A 416 30.50 13.88 12.49
N THR A 417 31.03 14.99 12.02
CA THR A 417 30.42 15.78 10.94
C THR A 417 31.17 15.53 9.64
N LEU A 418 30.41 15.39 8.55
CA LEU A 418 30.92 15.35 7.19
C LEU A 418 30.46 16.61 6.46
N ILE A 419 31.39 17.28 5.81
CA ILE A 419 31.06 18.32 4.84
C ILE A 419 31.00 17.69 3.46
N LEU A 420 29.83 17.71 2.87
CA LEU A 420 29.56 17.25 1.51
C LEU A 420 29.49 18.45 0.61
N SER A 421 30.24 18.43 -0.50
CA SER A 421 30.22 19.49 -1.51
C SER A 421 30.10 18.87 -2.90
N GLY A 422 29.40 19.56 -3.82
CA GLY A 422 29.20 19.05 -5.18
C GLY A 422 29.04 20.18 -6.20
N GLU A 423 29.57 19.94 -7.42
CA GLU A 423 29.41 20.78 -8.58
C GLU A 423 28.86 19.96 -9.75
N ASN A 424 28.03 20.58 -10.58
CA ASN A 424 27.40 19.91 -11.71
C ASN A 424 27.25 20.92 -12.90
N ASP A 425 28.15 20.78 -13.86
CA ASP A 425 28.12 21.56 -15.10
C ASP A 425 27.34 20.88 -16.24
N GLY A 426 26.77 19.69 -15.95
CA GLY A 426 25.95 18.92 -16.88
C GLY A 426 24.55 19.51 -17.10
N THR A 427 23.67 18.72 -17.69
CA THR A 427 22.27 19.10 -17.95
C THR A 427 21.28 18.34 -17.09
N GLY A 428 21.69 17.22 -16.52
CA GLY A 428 20.88 16.37 -15.63
C GLY A 428 21.29 16.50 -14.17
N ILE A 429 20.45 16.01 -13.28
CA ILE A 429 20.78 15.92 -11.85
C ILE A 429 21.74 14.74 -11.65
N LEU A 430 22.88 15.00 -11.01
CA LEU A 430 23.74 13.93 -10.51
C LEU A 430 23.13 13.34 -9.25
N GLN A 431 23.08 12.03 -9.16
CA GLN A 431 22.51 11.32 -8.02
C GLN A 431 23.48 10.28 -7.48
N GLY A 432 23.53 10.14 -6.18
CA GLY A 432 24.33 9.13 -5.50
C GLY A 432 23.81 8.88 -4.10
N ILE A 433 24.44 7.93 -3.41
CA ILE A 433 24.13 7.59 -2.03
C ILE A 433 25.37 7.82 -1.20
N LEU A 434 25.24 8.65 -0.16
CA LEU A 434 26.23 8.77 0.88
C LEU A 434 26.03 7.62 1.87
N LEU A 435 27.05 6.79 2.05
CA LEU A 435 27.09 5.74 3.04
C LEU A 435 28.00 6.14 4.19
N ALA A 436 27.48 6.09 5.42
CA ALA A 436 28.24 6.20 6.66
C ALA A 436 28.31 4.82 7.31
N ARG A 437 29.49 4.41 7.78
CA ARG A 437 29.69 3.13 8.45
C ARG A 437 30.57 3.30 9.69
N THR A 438 30.22 2.57 10.75
CA THR A 438 31.08 2.44 11.95
C THR A 438 32.03 1.25 11.79
N ASP A 439 33.10 1.25 12.59
CA ASP A 439 33.98 0.09 12.77
C ASP A 439 33.27 -1.12 13.44
N THR A 440 32.08 -0.92 13.97
CA THR A 440 31.24 -1.97 14.56
C THR A 440 30.20 -2.54 13.57
N GLY A 441 30.20 -2.11 12.31
CA GLY A 441 29.31 -2.61 11.25
C GLY A 441 27.98 -1.90 11.10
N LEU A 442 27.65 -0.92 11.96
CA LEU A 442 26.45 -0.10 11.76
C LEU A 442 26.57 0.76 10.50
N MET A 443 25.49 0.87 9.77
CA MET A 443 25.43 1.63 8.53
C MET A 443 24.23 2.57 8.52
N ALA A 444 24.40 3.72 7.83
CA ALA A 444 23.30 4.60 7.50
C ALA A 444 23.58 5.29 6.17
N MET A 445 22.53 5.71 5.48
CA MET A 445 22.60 6.27 4.14
C MET A 445 21.81 7.56 4.02
N ALA A 446 22.24 8.39 3.07
CA ALA A 446 21.46 9.52 2.60
C ALA A 446 21.52 9.59 1.07
N GLU A 447 20.40 9.94 0.45
CA GLU A 447 20.40 10.30 -0.97
C GLU A 447 21.08 11.64 -1.17
N VAL A 448 21.91 11.74 -2.19
CA VAL A 448 22.57 12.96 -2.58
C VAL A 448 22.19 13.32 -4.01
N ALA A 449 21.65 14.50 -4.20
CA ALA A 449 21.36 15.04 -5.51
C ALA A 449 22.14 16.36 -5.71
N VAL A 450 22.84 16.49 -6.84
CA VAL A 450 23.51 17.75 -7.23
C VAL A 450 22.80 18.29 -8.46
N THR A 451 22.12 19.41 -8.30
CA THR A 451 21.43 20.06 -9.42
C THR A 451 22.42 20.70 -10.36
N PRO A 452 22.16 20.70 -11.67
CA PRO A 452 22.99 21.38 -12.62
C PRO A 452 23.04 22.89 -12.36
N THR A 453 24.10 23.52 -12.79
CA THR A 453 24.20 24.98 -12.81
C THR A 453 23.12 25.57 -13.71
N THR A 454 22.39 26.57 -13.19
CA THR A 454 21.26 27.15 -13.90
C THR A 454 21.75 27.89 -15.16
N ARG A 455 21.23 27.47 -16.31
CA ARG A 455 21.52 28.09 -17.60
C ARG A 455 20.59 29.27 -17.88
N PRO A 456 20.97 30.21 -18.75
CA PRO A 456 20.06 31.22 -19.27
C PRO A 456 18.83 30.57 -19.92
N ALA A 457 17.75 31.32 -20.04
CA ALA A 457 16.57 30.92 -20.77
C ALA A 457 16.89 30.50 -22.23
N PRO A 458 16.22 29.46 -22.76
CA PRO A 458 16.51 28.98 -24.11
C PRO A 458 16.06 29.97 -25.18
N GLY A 459 16.83 30.02 -26.28
CA GLY A 459 16.42 30.68 -27.51
C GLY A 459 15.53 29.78 -28.38
N TRP A 460 14.92 30.37 -29.40
CA TRP A 460 14.13 29.66 -30.40
C TRP A 460 14.98 29.29 -31.61
N ILE A 461 15.00 28.02 -32.01
CA ILE A 461 15.37 27.57 -33.35
C ILE A 461 14.19 27.81 -34.29
N GLN A 462 12.99 27.40 -33.84
CA GLN A 462 11.74 27.63 -34.54
C GLN A 462 10.72 28.26 -33.59
N HIS A 463 10.22 29.43 -33.95
CA HIS A 463 9.18 30.10 -33.19
C HIS A 463 7.89 29.28 -33.17
N PRO A 464 7.11 29.32 -32.08
CA PRO A 464 5.89 28.54 -31.94
C PRO A 464 4.85 28.97 -32.99
N HIS A 465 4.20 27.99 -33.60
CA HIS A 465 3.10 28.17 -34.52
C HIS A 465 2.11 26.97 -34.38
N ILE A 466 0.87 27.20 -34.78
CA ILE A 466 -0.20 26.23 -34.63
C ILE A 466 -0.70 25.82 -36.01
N LEU A 467 -0.88 24.51 -36.19
CA LEU A 467 -1.52 23.90 -37.34
C LEU A 467 -2.85 23.26 -36.96
N TRP A 468 -3.82 23.39 -37.86
CA TRP A 468 -5.07 22.60 -37.75
C TRP A 468 -4.92 21.34 -38.58
N GLN A 469 -4.99 20.19 -37.95
CA GLN A 469 -4.80 18.90 -38.62
C GLN A 469 -5.77 17.85 -38.02
N SER A 470 -6.54 17.18 -38.90
CA SER A 470 -7.39 16.05 -38.51
C SER A 470 -8.30 16.33 -37.30
N GLY A 471 -8.88 17.54 -37.22
CA GLY A 471 -9.81 17.92 -36.15
C GLY A 471 -9.15 18.34 -34.84
N LYS A 472 -7.85 18.61 -34.83
CA LYS A 472 -7.10 19.11 -33.66
C LYS A 472 -6.19 20.28 -34.01
N PHE A 473 -5.85 21.05 -33.01
CA PHE A 473 -4.75 22.02 -33.06
C PHE A 473 -3.47 21.33 -32.63
N VAL A 474 -2.40 21.53 -33.38
CA VAL A 474 -1.06 21.00 -33.10
C VAL A 474 -0.10 22.16 -33.01
N LEU A 475 0.56 22.26 -31.84
CA LEU A 475 1.60 23.28 -31.60
C LEU A 475 2.94 22.73 -32.06
N HIS A 476 3.66 23.51 -32.83
CA HIS A 476 5.02 23.23 -33.28
C HIS A 476 5.97 24.34 -32.84
N TYR A 477 7.10 23.98 -32.28
CA TYR A 477 8.21 24.88 -31.96
C TYR A 477 9.50 24.08 -31.80
N GLU A 478 10.62 24.75 -31.76
CA GLU A 478 11.92 24.14 -31.46
C GLU A 478 12.78 25.09 -30.65
N LEU A 479 13.39 24.60 -29.55
CA LEU A 479 14.29 25.37 -28.69
C LEU A 479 15.76 25.03 -28.93
N GLU A 480 16.66 25.98 -28.64
CA GLU A 480 18.09 25.73 -28.54
C GLU A 480 18.41 24.91 -27.30
N ARG A 481 18.38 23.57 -27.40
CA ARG A 481 18.49 22.64 -26.25
C ARG A 481 19.92 22.48 -25.73
N LYS A 482 20.94 22.51 -26.58
CA LYS A 482 22.37 22.32 -26.22
C LYS A 482 22.58 21.10 -25.28
N GLY A 483 21.94 20.00 -25.60
CA GLY A 483 21.99 18.75 -24.82
C GLY A 483 21.02 18.64 -23.62
N ALA A 484 20.26 19.68 -23.31
CA ALA A 484 19.24 19.65 -22.26
C ALA A 484 17.88 19.21 -22.78
N GLU A 485 17.01 18.78 -21.90
CA GLU A 485 15.64 18.37 -22.23
C GLU A 485 14.68 19.56 -22.20
N ASP A 486 13.71 19.54 -23.11
CA ASP A 486 12.62 20.49 -23.12
C ASP A 486 11.68 20.27 -21.94
N ALA A 487 11.57 21.26 -21.08
CA ALA A 487 10.69 21.29 -19.91
C ALA A 487 9.71 22.46 -19.97
N SER A 488 9.36 22.90 -21.18
CA SER A 488 8.44 24.02 -21.42
C SER A 488 7.07 23.73 -20.82
N LEU A 489 6.44 24.77 -20.27
CA LEU A 489 5.08 24.69 -19.79
C LEU A 489 4.12 25.19 -20.87
N ILE A 490 3.22 24.32 -21.32
CA ILE A 490 2.24 24.59 -22.36
C ILE A 490 0.84 24.46 -21.76
N SER A 491 0.01 25.50 -21.95
CA SER A 491 -1.39 25.46 -21.55
C SER A 491 -2.31 25.86 -22.69
N TRP A 492 -3.39 25.10 -22.88
CA TRP A 492 -4.48 25.43 -23.78
C TRP A 492 -5.62 26.06 -23.00
N GLU A 493 -6.20 27.10 -23.56
CA GLU A 493 -7.26 27.89 -22.93
C GLU A 493 -8.39 28.18 -23.91
N LEU A 494 -9.62 28.13 -23.42
CA LEU A 494 -10.82 28.58 -24.13
C LEU A 494 -11.28 29.92 -23.55
N GLU A 495 -11.61 30.84 -24.45
CA GLU A 495 -12.26 32.11 -24.06
C GLU A 495 -13.65 32.18 -24.67
N LYS A 496 -14.65 32.28 -23.82
CA LYS A 496 -16.06 32.38 -24.19
C LYS A 496 -16.79 33.39 -23.29
N ASP A 497 -17.59 34.26 -23.90
CA ASP A 497 -18.34 35.30 -23.18
C ASP A 497 -17.47 36.20 -22.28
N GLY A 498 -16.19 36.40 -22.66
CA GLY A 498 -15.22 37.19 -21.91
C GLY A 498 -14.59 36.45 -20.72
N GLU A 499 -14.95 35.22 -20.49
CA GLU A 499 -14.29 34.35 -19.50
C GLU A 499 -13.28 33.43 -20.17
N ARG A 500 -12.09 33.33 -19.60
CA ARG A 500 -11.00 32.47 -20.07
C ARG A 500 -10.82 31.29 -19.11
N GLN A 501 -10.85 30.08 -19.66
CA GLN A 501 -10.71 28.84 -18.93
C GLN A 501 -9.59 27.99 -19.49
N ARG A 502 -8.66 27.55 -18.63
CA ARG A 502 -7.64 26.56 -18.99
C ARG A 502 -8.29 25.19 -19.16
N VAL A 503 -7.99 24.53 -20.27
CA VAL A 503 -8.53 23.20 -20.60
C VAL A 503 -7.50 22.11 -20.50
N SER A 504 -6.21 22.43 -20.68
CA SER A 504 -5.12 21.50 -20.45
C SER A 504 -3.81 22.23 -20.13
N VAL A 505 -2.87 21.51 -19.50
CA VAL A 505 -1.54 22.02 -19.18
C VAL A 505 -0.53 20.90 -19.22
N SER A 506 0.67 21.16 -19.77
CA SER A 506 1.77 20.20 -19.73
C SER A 506 2.17 19.86 -18.30
N ARG A 507 2.59 18.64 -18.09
CA ARG A 507 3.05 18.09 -16.81
C ARG A 507 4.22 17.15 -17.07
N PRO A 508 5.03 16.80 -16.08
CA PRO A 508 6.10 15.83 -16.28
C PRO A 508 5.59 14.57 -16.98
N GLY A 509 6.18 14.23 -18.13
CA GLY A 509 5.75 13.11 -18.99
C GLY A 509 4.55 13.37 -19.91
N VAL A 510 3.97 14.59 -19.90
CA VAL A 510 2.85 14.98 -20.79
C VAL A 510 3.17 16.30 -21.47
N GLU A 511 3.57 16.23 -22.74
CA GLU A 511 4.04 17.40 -23.51
C GLU A 511 2.95 18.44 -23.80
N ASN A 512 1.69 18.02 -23.96
CA ASN A 512 0.52 18.87 -24.23
C ASN A 512 0.60 19.69 -25.55
N LEU A 513 1.19 19.11 -26.58
CA LEU A 513 1.37 19.76 -27.88
C LEU A 513 0.07 19.81 -28.71
N GLU A 514 -0.95 19.06 -28.34
CA GLU A 514 -2.16 18.90 -29.12
C GLU A 514 -3.41 19.28 -28.31
N TYR A 515 -4.39 19.90 -28.98
CA TYR A 515 -5.71 20.16 -28.40
C TYR A 515 -6.82 19.75 -29.37
N PHE A 516 -7.71 18.88 -28.89
CA PHE A 516 -8.94 18.46 -29.58
C PHE A 516 -10.15 19.25 -29.04
N PRO A 517 -10.69 20.20 -29.80
CA PRO A 517 -11.88 20.89 -29.36
C PRO A 517 -13.10 19.96 -29.40
N GLY A 518 -13.81 19.87 -28.28
CA GLY A 518 -15.11 19.23 -28.19
C GLY A 518 -16.27 20.19 -28.40
N ASN A 519 -17.50 19.72 -28.19
CA ASN A 519 -18.68 20.56 -28.35
C ASN A 519 -18.72 21.74 -27.36
N GLU A 520 -18.08 21.65 -26.23
CA GLU A 520 -17.93 22.71 -25.24
C GLU A 520 -17.18 23.93 -25.78
N ALA A 521 -16.30 23.69 -26.75
CA ALA A 521 -15.50 24.73 -27.38
C ALA A 521 -16.26 25.54 -28.46
N ILE A 522 -17.49 25.11 -28.87
CA ILE A 522 -18.25 25.83 -29.88
C ILE A 522 -18.58 27.24 -29.39
N GLY A 523 -18.23 28.24 -30.21
CA GLY A 523 -18.38 29.66 -29.92
C GLY A 523 -17.24 30.23 -29.06
N ALA A 524 -16.23 29.44 -28.68
CA ALA A 524 -15.07 29.89 -27.95
C ALA A 524 -13.87 30.24 -28.86
N ALA A 525 -13.05 31.15 -28.45
CA ALA A 525 -11.69 31.34 -28.98
C ALA A 525 -10.74 30.34 -28.28
N VAL A 526 -9.72 29.88 -29.02
CA VAL A 526 -8.72 28.95 -28.50
C VAL A 526 -7.37 29.65 -28.46
N TYR A 527 -6.75 29.61 -27.31
CA TYR A 527 -5.41 30.13 -27.06
C TYR A 527 -4.48 29.04 -26.59
N VAL A 528 -3.19 29.18 -26.88
CA VAL A 528 -2.12 28.40 -26.26
C VAL A 528 -1.07 29.35 -25.68
N GLN A 529 -0.66 29.09 -24.45
CA GLN A 529 0.45 29.76 -23.80
C GLN A 529 1.62 28.81 -23.67
N ILE A 530 2.81 29.30 -23.94
CA ILE A 530 4.08 28.56 -23.80
C ILE A 530 4.99 29.37 -22.92
N ILE A 531 5.55 28.74 -21.89
CA ILE A 531 6.69 29.26 -21.12
C ILE A 531 7.89 28.38 -21.47
N PRO A 532 8.77 28.84 -22.40
CA PRO A 532 9.92 28.06 -22.83
C PRO A 532 10.89 27.83 -21.66
N LYS A 533 11.27 26.61 -21.46
CA LYS A 533 12.20 26.22 -20.38
C LYS A 533 12.91 24.93 -20.75
N LEU A 534 14.16 24.78 -20.34
CA LEU A 534 14.85 23.49 -20.29
C LEU A 534 14.92 22.98 -18.84
N ASN A 535 15.17 21.73 -18.67
CA ASN A 535 15.28 21.11 -17.33
C ASN A 535 16.34 21.78 -16.43
N CYS A 536 17.34 22.43 -17.02
CA CYS A 536 18.43 23.13 -16.33
C CYS A 536 18.50 24.64 -16.63
N SER A 537 17.43 25.29 -17.06
CA SER A 537 17.45 26.73 -17.42
C SER A 537 16.44 27.55 -16.63
N LEU A 538 16.65 28.88 -16.66
CA LEU A 538 15.60 29.83 -16.33
C LEU A 538 14.47 29.73 -17.37
N PRO A 539 13.22 30.02 -17.01
CA PRO A 539 12.14 30.15 -17.99
C PRO A 539 12.36 31.41 -18.88
N ALA A 540 11.98 31.29 -20.14
CA ALA A 540 11.90 32.47 -21.04
C ALA A 540 10.54 33.18 -20.82
N GLU A 541 10.37 34.32 -21.54
CA GLU A 541 9.11 35.06 -21.56
C GLU A 541 7.98 34.18 -22.13
N THR A 542 6.79 34.30 -21.54
CA THR A 542 5.60 33.61 -21.99
C THR A 542 5.21 34.09 -23.40
N VAL A 543 5.00 33.14 -24.30
CA VAL A 543 4.46 33.40 -25.64
C VAL A 543 3.03 32.93 -25.68
N GLU A 544 2.09 33.77 -26.10
CA GLU A 544 0.69 33.43 -26.31
C GLU A 544 0.35 33.49 -27.79
N LEU A 545 -0.36 32.46 -28.26
CA LEU A 545 -0.86 32.38 -29.63
C LEU A 545 -2.37 32.14 -29.60
N CYS A 546 -3.10 32.85 -30.48
CA CYS A 546 -4.50 32.55 -30.75
C CYS A 546 -4.57 31.46 -31.86
N ALA A 547 -4.97 30.27 -31.49
CA ALA A 547 -5.12 29.15 -32.40
C ALA A 547 -6.36 29.33 -33.31
N CYS A 548 -7.45 29.84 -32.75
CA CYS A 548 -8.70 30.09 -33.44
C CYS A 548 -9.49 31.18 -32.71
N LYS A 549 -10.08 32.11 -33.45
CA LYS A 549 -10.91 33.18 -32.84
C LYS A 549 -12.28 32.73 -32.45
N GLU A 550 -12.81 31.69 -33.08
CA GLU A 550 -14.11 31.10 -32.77
C GLU A 550 -14.19 29.70 -33.38
N ILE A 551 -14.46 28.72 -32.53
CA ILE A 551 -14.76 27.35 -32.94
C ILE A 551 -16.21 27.28 -33.43
N ASN A 552 -16.39 26.89 -34.69
CA ASN A 552 -17.73 26.63 -35.22
C ASN A 552 -18.03 25.11 -35.26
N ALA A 553 -19.34 24.77 -35.30
CA ALA A 553 -19.77 23.38 -35.26
C ALA A 553 -19.21 22.49 -36.38
N ASN A 554 -18.79 23.09 -37.50
CA ASN A 554 -18.20 22.33 -38.61
C ASN A 554 -16.76 21.91 -38.38
N MET A 555 -16.08 22.54 -37.45
CA MET A 555 -14.73 22.16 -37.01
C MET A 555 -14.75 20.93 -36.11
N ILE A 556 -15.87 20.65 -35.48
CA ILE A 556 -16.06 19.45 -34.67
C ILE A 556 -16.38 18.30 -35.60
N THR A 557 -15.39 17.48 -35.91
CA THR A 557 -15.48 16.42 -36.89
C THR A 557 -16.46 15.30 -36.51
N ASN A 558 -16.65 15.06 -35.22
CA ASN A 558 -17.65 14.14 -34.72
C ASN A 558 -18.24 14.65 -33.39
N PRO A 559 -19.49 15.14 -33.38
CA PRO A 559 -20.12 15.66 -32.17
C PRO A 559 -20.43 14.60 -31.08
N CYS A 560 -20.29 13.33 -31.45
CA CYS A 560 -20.49 12.19 -30.53
C CYS A 560 -19.16 11.50 -30.17
N GLN A 561 -18.02 12.10 -30.50
CA GLN A 561 -16.70 11.58 -30.17
C GLN A 561 -16.03 12.43 -29.12
N ILE A 562 -15.45 11.78 -28.12
CA ILE A 562 -14.53 12.37 -27.17
C ILE A 562 -13.28 11.49 -27.07
N GLN A 563 -12.14 12.12 -26.97
CA GLN A 563 -10.89 11.48 -26.61
C GLN A 563 -10.25 12.32 -25.52
N THR A 564 -9.86 11.70 -24.40
CA THR A 564 -9.21 12.38 -23.29
C THR A 564 -8.27 11.44 -22.56
N ASP A 565 -7.15 11.95 -22.10
CA ASP A 565 -6.23 11.33 -21.16
C ASP A 565 -6.45 11.86 -19.72
N PHE A 566 -7.48 12.69 -19.54
CA PHE A 566 -7.82 13.36 -18.29
C PHE A 566 -6.75 14.32 -17.75
N SER A 567 -5.75 14.71 -18.53
CA SER A 567 -4.70 15.63 -18.09
C SER A 567 -5.22 17.03 -17.75
N ASN A 568 -6.41 17.40 -18.20
CA ASN A 568 -7.09 18.63 -17.85
C ASN A 568 -7.81 18.60 -16.50
N PHE A 569 -7.86 17.45 -15.83
CA PHE A 569 -8.41 17.36 -14.48
C PHE A 569 -7.42 17.92 -13.45
N PRO A 570 -7.90 18.46 -12.33
CA PRO A 570 -7.03 19.03 -11.31
C PRO A 570 -6.08 17.99 -10.69
N THR A 571 -4.83 18.38 -10.48
CA THR A 571 -3.81 17.51 -9.82
C THR A 571 -3.91 17.52 -8.31
N GLU A 572 -4.50 18.57 -7.77
CA GLU A 572 -4.75 18.76 -6.35
C GLU A 572 -6.25 18.86 -6.12
N ARG A 573 -6.66 18.98 -4.89
CA ARG A 573 -8.06 19.09 -4.47
C ARG A 573 -8.68 20.43 -4.93
N GLN A 574 -8.82 20.61 -6.22
CA GLN A 574 -9.43 21.77 -6.85
C GLN A 574 -10.77 21.39 -7.50
N PRO A 575 -11.73 22.30 -7.64
CA PRO A 575 -12.97 22.06 -8.36
C PRO A 575 -12.72 21.49 -9.76
N LEU A 576 -13.59 20.59 -10.20
CA LEU A 576 -13.47 19.99 -11.53
C LEU A 576 -13.63 21.05 -12.60
N ILE A 577 -12.62 21.14 -13.51
CA ILE A 577 -12.70 22.06 -14.65
C ILE A 577 -13.79 21.56 -15.60
N ARG A 578 -14.69 22.45 -15.98
CA ARG A 578 -15.85 22.13 -16.83
C ARG A 578 -15.44 21.87 -18.28
N SER A 579 -15.24 20.62 -18.62
CA SER A 579 -14.91 20.18 -19.99
C SER A 579 -15.93 19.17 -20.53
N GLY A 580 -17.20 19.36 -20.24
CA GLY A 580 -18.26 18.40 -20.51
C GLY A 580 -18.37 17.26 -19.49
N TRP A 581 -17.39 17.15 -18.60
CA TRP A 581 -17.38 16.19 -17.51
C TRP A 581 -18.00 16.77 -16.25
N TRP A 582 -18.75 15.95 -15.52
CA TRP A 582 -19.31 16.31 -14.25
C TRP A 582 -19.41 15.09 -13.34
N THR A 583 -19.47 15.33 -12.04
CA THR A 583 -19.48 14.30 -11.03
C THR A 583 -20.77 14.34 -10.22
N ARG A 584 -21.15 13.19 -9.70
CA ARG A 584 -22.23 13.05 -8.75
C ARG A 584 -21.77 12.14 -7.63
N ASP A 585 -22.04 12.55 -6.39
CA ASP A 585 -21.88 11.68 -5.23
C ASP A 585 -23.07 10.72 -5.16
N PHE A 586 -22.78 9.42 -5.11
CA PHE A 586 -23.80 8.38 -5.03
C PHE A 586 -24.20 8.05 -3.59
N TYR A 587 -23.39 8.44 -2.63
CA TYR A 587 -23.71 8.24 -1.23
C TYR A 587 -24.64 9.33 -0.71
N THR A 588 -25.95 9.23 -1.01
CA THR A 588 -26.95 9.74 -0.11
C THR A 588 -26.98 8.81 1.10
N PRO A 589 -26.68 9.26 2.30
CA PRO A 589 -26.66 8.39 3.45
C PRO A 589 -28.07 7.86 3.74
N ARG A 590 -28.29 6.58 3.45
CA ARG A 590 -29.47 5.85 3.93
C ARG A 590 -29.28 5.35 5.37
N GLU A 591 -28.07 5.46 5.89
CA GLU A 591 -27.67 5.02 7.24
C GLU A 591 -26.78 6.07 7.90
N PRO A 592 -26.72 6.14 9.24
CA PRO A 592 -25.80 7.01 9.95
C PRO A 592 -24.37 6.76 9.46
N LEU A 593 -23.67 7.81 9.09
CA LEU A 593 -22.29 7.72 8.65
C LEU A 593 -21.40 7.30 9.81
N THR A 594 -20.56 6.30 9.59
CA THR A 594 -19.44 6.00 10.49
C THR A 594 -18.47 7.18 10.50
N GLU A 595 -17.63 7.30 11.54
CA GLU A 595 -16.59 8.34 11.61
C GLU A 595 -15.66 8.31 10.40
N TRP A 596 -15.37 7.13 9.86
CA TRP A 596 -14.64 6.97 8.63
C TRP A 596 -15.30 7.63 7.43
N ARG A 597 -16.59 7.39 7.20
CA ARG A 597 -17.34 8.04 6.11
C ARG A 597 -17.54 9.55 6.32
N LYS A 598 -17.66 10.00 7.56
CA LYS A 598 -17.66 11.45 7.88
C LYS A 598 -16.32 12.09 7.52
N TRP A 599 -15.21 11.36 7.70
CA TRP A 599 -13.90 11.83 7.29
C TRP A 599 -13.77 11.91 5.76
N GLU A 600 -14.24 10.90 5.03
CA GLU A 600 -14.29 10.91 3.56
C GLU A 600 -15.14 12.05 3.01
N GLN A 601 -16.27 12.35 3.62
CA GLN A 601 -17.17 13.46 3.26
C GLN A 601 -16.60 14.85 3.55
N LYS A 602 -15.54 14.99 4.31
CA LYS A 602 -14.86 16.28 4.49
C LYS A 602 -14.23 16.84 3.21
N LEU A 603 -14.34 16.12 2.11
CA LEU A 603 -13.78 16.49 0.81
C LEU A 603 -14.82 16.41 -0.33
N PRO A 604 -16.04 17.02 -0.16
CA PRO A 604 -17.12 16.86 -1.12
C PRO A 604 -16.83 17.47 -2.50
N ASP A 605 -15.91 18.43 -2.59
CA ASP A 605 -15.73 19.24 -3.79
C ASP A 605 -14.74 18.66 -4.80
N MET A 606 -14.09 17.52 -4.48
CA MET A 606 -12.96 17.01 -5.27
C MET A 606 -12.90 15.50 -5.37
N PRO A 607 -13.94 14.87 -5.95
CA PRO A 607 -14.02 13.41 -5.98
C PRO A 607 -13.02 12.75 -6.93
N TRP A 608 -12.48 13.49 -7.90
CA TRP A 608 -11.54 13.00 -8.89
C TRP A 608 -10.32 13.90 -8.99
N VAL A 609 -9.14 13.29 -9.03
CA VAL A 609 -7.87 13.98 -9.20
C VAL A 609 -7.04 13.31 -10.28
N TYR A 610 -6.33 14.09 -11.06
CA TYR A 610 -5.30 13.58 -11.94
C TYR A 610 -4.02 13.36 -11.14
N ARG A 611 -3.45 12.17 -11.19
CA ARG A 611 -2.18 11.85 -10.53
C ARG A 611 -1.13 11.41 -11.52
N MET A 612 0.10 11.83 -11.22
CA MET A 612 1.29 11.30 -11.86
C MET A 612 1.65 9.93 -11.28
N ALA A 613 2.49 9.18 -11.97
CA ALA A 613 3.00 7.91 -11.50
C ALA A 613 3.65 8.02 -10.11
N GLY A 614 3.42 7.04 -9.26
CA GLY A 614 3.93 6.99 -7.89
C GLY A 614 2.96 6.26 -6.95
N ASN A 615 3.41 5.89 -5.75
CA ASN A 615 2.60 5.20 -4.71
C ASN A 615 1.81 3.99 -5.22
N GLY A 616 2.46 3.12 -6.03
CA GLY A 616 1.82 1.94 -6.61
C GLY A 616 0.97 2.19 -7.86
N CYS A 617 0.93 3.43 -8.37
CA CYS A 617 0.36 3.75 -9.67
C CYS A 617 1.40 3.54 -10.76
N VAL A 618 1.03 2.82 -11.83
CA VAL A 618 1.95 2.46 -12.93
C VAL A 618 2.05 3.54 -14.00
N GLY A 619 1.22 4.56 -13.95
CA GLY A 619 1.20 5.64 -14.92
C GLY A 619 0.49 6.88 -14.40
N ALA A 620 0.48 7.93 -15.21
CA ALA A 620 -0.33 9.10 -14.97
C ALA A 620 -1.78 8.84 -15.38
N GLY A 621 -2.73 9.27 -14.60
CA GLY A 621 -4.14 9.07 -14.91
C GLY A 621 -5.12 9.66 -13.91
N LEU A 622 -6.39 9.47 -14.20
CA LEU A 622 -7.47 9.90 -13.34
C LEU A 622 -7.67 8.91 -12.19
N MET A 623 -7.75 9.42 -10.98
CA MET A 623 -7.98 8.62 -9.78
C MET A 623 -9.16 9.18 -8.99
N PRO A 624 -10.09 8.33 -8.52
CA PRO A 624 -11.11 8.76 -7.58
C PRO A 624 -10.47 9.05 -6.21
N ALA A 625 -10.82 10.19 -5.65
CA ALA A 625 -10.36 10.60 -4.32
C ALA A 625 -11.33 10.19 -3.20
N ILE A 626 -12.54 9.78 -3.55
CA ILE A 626 -13.63 9.40 -2.64
C ILE A 626 -14.34 8.16 -3.19
N GLN A 627 -14.77 7.28 -2.30
CA GLN A 627 -15.61 6.12 -2.66
C GLN A 627 -16.99 6.53 -3.18
N GLY A 628 -17.52 5.75 -4.08
CA GLY A 628 -18.91 5.91 -4.55
C GLY A 628 -19.12 7.08 -5.49
N VAL A 629 -18.07 7.72 -5.96
CA VAL A 629 -18.16 8.80 -6.94
C VAL A 629 -18.44 8.29 -8.34
N MET A 630 -19.16 9.09 -9.09
CA MET A 630 -19.47 8.87 -10.48
C MET A 630 -18.90 9.98 -11.32
N LEU A 631 -18.33 9.62 -12.46
CA LEU A 631 -17.89 10.56 -13.47
C LEU A 631 -18.74 10.40 -14.72
N PHE A 632 -19.29 11.48 -15.21
CA PHE A 632 -20.14 11.51 -16.40
C PHE A 632 -19.56 12.39 -17.48
N TYR A 633 -19.75 11.99 -18.71
CA TYR A 633 -19.66 12.86 -19.88
C TYR A 633 -20.99 12.90 -20.61
N THR A 634 -21.48 14.11 -20.92
CA THR A 634 -22.74 14.30 -21.63
C THR A 634 -22.46 14.80 -23.04
N PHE A 635 -22.83 14.01 -24.04
CA PHE A 635 -22.81 14.43 -25.42
C PHE A 635 -24.05 15.28 -25.74
N GLN A 636 -23.91 16.22 -26.67
CA GLN A 636 -25.01 17.13 -27.06
C GLN A 636 -26.01 16.47 -28.06
N LYS A 637 -25.63 15.38 -28.73
CA LYS A 637 -26.49 14.68 -29.67
C LYS A 637 -26.77 13.25 -29.22
N GLU A 638 -27.97 12.82 -29.53
CA GLU A 638 -28.41 11.44 -29.34
C GLU A 638 -27.72 10.48 -30.33
N ALA A 639 -27.16 9.38 -29.83
CA ALA A 639 -26.65 8.28 -30.67
C ALA A 639 -27.38 6.98 -30.30
N GLY A 640 -28.01 6.36 -31.27
CA GLY A 640 -28.75 5.11 -31.04
C GLY A 640 -27.84 3.91 -30.82
N ASN A 641 -26.66 3.89 -31.44
CA ASN A 641 -25.62 2.89 -31.25
C ASN A 641 -24.33 3.60 -30.89
N MET A 642 -23.61 3.06 -29.91
CA MET A 642 -22.37 3.65 -29.41
C MET A 642 -21.29 2.58 -29.24
N LYS A 643 -20.09 2.93 -29.70
CA LYS A 643 -18.87 2.18 -29.41
C LYS A 643 -17.99 3.03 -28.50
N THR A 644 -17.53 2.44 -27.41
CA THR A 644 -16.64 3.09 -26.45
C THR A 644 -15.39 2.25 -26.28
N GLU A 645 -14.25 2.86 -26.36
CA GLU A 645 -12.96 2.24 -26.05
C GLU A 645 -12.35 2.96 -24.85
N ILE A 646 -11.93 2.19 -23.85
CA ILE A 646 -11.36 2.70 -22.62
C ILE A 646 -10.07 1.92 -22.35
N LEU A 647 -8.96 2.65 -22.19
CA LEU A 647 -7.72 2.10 -21.66
C LEU A 647 -7.73 2.27 -20.14
N LEU A 648 -7.61 1.16 -19.42
CA LEU A 648 -7.52 1.13 -17.98
C LEU A 648 -6.14 0.61 -17.54
N ASP A 649 -5.55 1.30 -16.59
CA ASP A 649 -4.34 0.88 -15.89
C ASP A 649 -4.66 0.68 -14.41
N PRO A 650 -5.18 -0.51 -14.01
CA PRO A 650 -5.45 -0.78 -12.60
C PRO A 650 -4.17 -0.68 -11.76
N ALA A 651 -4.25 -0.02 -10.61
CA ALA A 651 -3.10 0.20 -9.71
C ALA A 651 -2.50 -1.11 -9.14
N LYS A 652 -3.27 -2.20 -9.12
CA LYS A 652 -2.83 -3.53 -8.68
C LYS A 652 -2.63 -4.45 -9.89
N THR A 653 -1.41 -4.92 -10.08
CA THR A 653 -0.99 -5.68 -11.26
C THR A 653 -1.33 -7.17 -11.23
N PHE A 654 -1.84 -7.72 -10.12
CA PHE A 654 -2.08 -9.15 -9.94
C PHE A 654 -3.53 -9.57 -10.17
N GLY A 655 -4.02 -9.38 -11.40
CA GLY A 655 -5.25 -9.98 -11.86
C GLY A 655 -6.55 -9.53 -11.16
N GLN A 656 -6.50 -8.56 -10.25
CA GLN A 656 -7.66 -8.11 -9.51
C GLN A 656 -7.91 -6.59 -9.58
N GLY A 657 -6.91 -5.79 -9.95
CA GLY A 657 -7.02 -4.35 -10.18
C GLY A 657 -7.48 -3.47 -9.00
N PHE A 658 -7.98 -4.06 -7.94
CA PHE A 658 -8.59 -3.40 -6.78
C PHE A 658 -7.82 -3.70 -5.49
N GLY A 659 -7.92 -2.79 -4.52
CA GLY A 659 -7.26 -2.95 -3.23
C GLY A 659 -7.83 -4.06 -2.36
N SER A 660 -9.15 -4.30 -2.42
CA SER A 660 -9.84 -5.25 -1.54
C SER A 660 -10.98 -5.99 -2.22
N ALA A 661 -11.31 -7.18 -1.73
CA ALA A 661 -12.48 -7.93 -2.15
C ALA A 661 -13.78 -7.14 -1.89
N GLY A 662 -14.74 -7.26 -2.80
CA GLY A 662 -15.99 -6.51 -2.77
C GLY A 662 -15.92 -5.14 -3.47
N GLN A 663 -14.73 -4.65 -3.81
CA GLN A 663 -14.58 -3.46 -4.65
C GLN A 663 -14.97 -3.75 -6.08
N TYR A 664 -15.57 -2.77 -6.74
CA TYR A 664 -16.02 -2.91 -8.12
C TYR A 664 -15.94 -1.58 -8.88
N MET A 665 -15.95 -1.67 -10.18
CA MET A 665 -16.11 -0.55 -11.10
C MET A 665 -17.26 -0.87 -12.07
N ASP A 666 -18.15 0.10 -12.25
CA ASP A 666 -19.20 0.00 -13.25
C ASP A 666 -18.89 0.92 -14.44
N VAL A 667 -18.88 0.37 -15.62
CA VAL A 667 -18.82 1.15 -16.87
C VAL A 667 -20.21 1.20 -17.48
N CYS A 668 -20.76 2.40 -17.56
CA CYS A 668 -22.11 2.64 -18.04
C CYS A 668 -22.09 3.30 -19.42
N VAL A 669 -22.95 2.85 -20.30
CA VAL A 669 -23.12 3.38 -21.65
C VAL A 669 -24.61 3.62 -21.90
N GLY A 670 -24.99 4.82 -22.35
CA GLY A 670 -26.42 5.16 -22.52
C GLY A 670 -27.17 5.25 -21.18
N PHE A 671 -26.53 5.83 -20.18
CA PHE A 671 -27.04 5.92 -18.83
C PHE A 671 -27.63 7.32 -18.55
N ASP A 672 -28.82 7.36 -17.95
CA ASP A 672 -29.42 8.60 -17.47
C ASP A 672 -29.02 8.88 -16.02
N PRO A 673 -28.18 9.90 -15.77
CA PRO A 673 -27.71 10.20 -14.43
C PRO A 673 -28.75 10.94 -13.54
N GLU A 674 -29.81 11.52 -14.15
CA GLU A 674 -30.84 12.20 -13.37
C GLU A 674 -31.77 11.17 -12.72
N SER A 675 -32.28 10.24 -13.52
CA SER A 675 -33.10 9.13 -13.01
C SER A 675 -32.28 7.98 -12.45
N MET A 676 -30.94 8.01 -12.62
CA MET A 676 -30.04 6.90 -12.23
C MET A 676 -30.47 5.57 -12.89
N THR A 677 -30.76 5.61 -14.19
CA THR A 677 -31.30 4.50 -14.92
C THR A 677 -30.46 4.20 -16.16
N GLY A 678 -30.17 2.94 -16.43
CA GLY A 678 -29.47 2.51 -17.64
C GLY A 678 -28.60 1.27 -17.45
N PRO A 679 -28.05 0.75 -18.56
CA PRO A 679 -27.19 -0.41 -18.55
C PRO A 679 -25.76 -0.09 -18.11
N ALA A 680 -25.14 -1.05 -17.46
CA ALA A 680 -23.74 -1.03 -17.09
C ALA A 680 -23.16 -2.45 -17.15
N PHE A 681 -21.84 -2.56 -17.20
CA PHE A 681 -21.18 -3.78 -16.79
C PHE A 681 -20.31 -3.51 -15.57
N ARG A 682 -20.30 -4.49 -14.68
CA ARG A 682 -19.54 -4.42 -13.44
C ARG A 682 -18.29 -5.28 -13.55
N ILE A 683 -17.18 -4.72 -13.11
CA ILE A 683 -15.91 -5.42 -12.86
C ILE A 683 -15.79 -5.50 -11.35
N LEU A 684 -15.88 -6.69 -10.77
CA LEU A 684 -15.91 -6.91 -9.31
C LEU A 684 -14.72 -7.76 -8.88
N ARG A 685 -13.96 -7.28 -7.88
CA ARG A 685 -13.07 -8.15 -7.11
C ARG A 685 -13.89 -9.02 -6.17
N SER A 686 -14.17 -10.25 -6.59
CA SER A 686 -14.98 -11.17 -5.79
C SER A 686 -14.22 -11.72 -4.59
N PRO A 687 -14.89 -11.89 -3.43
CA PRO A 687 -14.32 -12.62 -2.30
C PRO A 687 -14.15 -14.13 -2.57
N ASP A 688 -14.85 -14.66 -3.58
CA ASP A 688 -14.87 -16.09 -3.91
C ASP A 688 -13.74 -16.51 -4.87
N ILE A 689 -12.99 -15.54 -5.41
CA ILE A 689 -11.93 -15.76 -6.41
C ILE A 689 -10.60 -15.18 -5.89
N SER A 690 -9.56 -16.00 -5.87
CA SER A 690 -8.23 -15.58 -5.41
C SER A 690 -7.48 -14.69 -6.41
N ASN A 691 -7.68 -14.90 -7.73
CA ASN A 691 -7.03 -14.13 -8.80
C ASN A 691 -8.06 -13.76 -9.86
N GLY A 692 -7.97 -12.52 -10.40
CA GLY A 692 -8.89 -12.01 -11.40
C GLY A 692 -10.14 -11.37 -10.82
N VAL A 693 -11.09 -11.06 -11.70
CA VAL A 693 -12.33 -10.35 -11.38
C VAL A 693 -13.52 -11.06 -12.01
N GLU A 694 -14.68 -10.89 -11.39
CA GLU A 694 -15.94 -11.24 -12.01
C GLU A 694 -16.44 -10.08 -12.88
N VAL A 695 -16.94 -10.38 -14.08
CA VAL A 695 -17.52 -9.40 -15.01
C VAL A 695 -18.94 -9.82 -15.35
N PHE A 696 -19.89 -8.91 -15.21
CA PHE A 696 -21.30 -9.20 -15.45
C PHE A 696 -22.12 -7.94 -15.75
N PRO A 697 -23.25 -8.06 -16.47
CA PRO A 697 -24.14 -6.95 -16.73
C PRO A 697 -24.87 -6.52 -15.46
N VAL A 698 -25.09 -5.21 -15.33
CA VAL A 698 -25.87 -4.59 -14.25
C VAL A 698 -26.85 -3.63 -14.89
N TYR A 699 -28.09 -3.66 -14.48
CA TYR A 699 -29.05 -2.65 -14.87
C TYR A 699 -29.47 -1.80 -13.67
N TYR A 700 -29.36 -0.50 -13.84
CA TYR A 700 -29.80 0.48 -12.85
C TYR A 700 -31.20 0.96 -13.19
N LYS A 701 -32.08 0.93 -12.22
CA LYS A 701 -33.41 1.53 -12.29
C LYS A 701 -33.65 2.39 -11.03
N ASN A 702 -33.74 3.69 -11.22
CA ASN A 702 -33.88 4.66 -10.12
C ASN A 702 -32.82 4.45 -9.01
N GLY A 703 -31.58 4.20 -9.40
CA GLY A 703 -30.46 3.96 -8.48
C GLY A 703 -30.39 2.56 -7.86
N LEU A 704 -31.37 1.70 -8.10
CA LEU A 704 -31.33 0.29 -7.67
C LEU A 704 -30.72 -0.58 -8.75
N THR A 705 -29.89 -1.54 -8.37
CA THR A 705 -29.23 -2.44 -9.30
C THR A 705 -29.87 -3.82 -9.32
N THR A 706 -30.05 -4.36 -10.52
CA THR A 706 -30.40 -5.77 -10.72
C THR A 706 -29.15 -6.53 -11.10
N LEU A 707 -28.85 -7.60 -10.36
CA LEU A 707 -27.67 -8.45 -10.59
C LEU A 707 -28.12 -9.78 -11.20
N PRO A 708 -27.38 -10.31 -12.20
CA PRO A 708 -27.67 -11.62 -12.78
C PRO A 708 -27.24 -12.75 -11.83
N GLU A 709 -27.84 -13.92 -11.99
CA GLU A 709 -27.45 -15.12 -11.24
C GLU A 709 -26.09 -15.68 -11.71
N THR A 710 -25.77 -15.52 -13.00
CA THR A 710 -24.51 -16.01 -13.58
C THR A 710 -23.53 -14.87 -13.80
N ARG A 711 -22.30 -15.07 -13.37
CA ARG A 711 -21.18 -14.14 -13.52
C ARG A 711 -20.08 -14.80 -14.32
N ARG A 712 -19.29 -14.01 -15.03
CA ARG A 712 -18.14 -14.48 -15.79
C ARG A 712 -16.86 -14.04 -15.11
N TYR A 713 -15.87 -14.91 -15.13
CA TYR A 713 -14.55 -14.66 -14.57
C TYR A 713 -13.58 -14.26 -15.68
N THR A 714 -12.66 -13.35 -15.38
CA THR A 714 -11.50 -13.04 -16.21
C THR A 714 -10.29 -12.64 -15.37
N ALA A 715 -9.10 -13.03 -15.81
CA ALA A 715 -7.83 -12.57 -15.29
C ALA A 715 -7.28 -11.35 -16.08
N GLY A 716 -7.97 -10.92 -17.14
CA GLY A 716 -7.52 -9.87 -18.06
C GLY A 716 -7.58 -8.43 -17.52
N PHE A 717 -8.11 -8.22 -16.30
CA PHE A 717 -8.18 -6.89 -15.68
C PHE A 717 -6.87 -6.56 -14.94
N VAL A 718 -5.85 -6.22 -15.70
CA VAL A 718 -4.50 -5.88 -15.24
C VAL A 718 -4.02 -4.60 -15.91
N THR A 719 -2.83 -4.12 -15.57
CA THR A 719 -2.20 -2.95 -16.20
C THR A 719 -2.21 -3.06 -17.71
N GLY A 720 -2.61 -1.99 -18.40
CA GLY A 720 -2.79 -1.95 -19.85
C GLY A 720 -4.05 -2.65 -20.34
N CYS A 721 -5.04 -2.88 -19.50
CA CYS A 721 -6.31 -3.45 -19.87
C CYS A 721 -7.10 -2.51 -20.79
N HIS A 722 -7.56 -3.04 -21.91
CA HIS A 722 -8.48 -2.37 -22.83
C HIS A 722 -9.89 -2.88 -22.63
N ILE A 723 -10.85 -1.97 -22.64
CA ILE A 723 -12.28 -2.29 -22.59
C ILE A 723 -12.95 -1.62 -23.78
N GLU A 724 -13.49 -2.44 -24.64
CA GLU A 724 -14.35 -1.98 -25.74
C GLU A 724 -15.79 -2.38 -25.46
N THR A 725 -16.69 -1.42 -25.53
CA THR A 725 -18.12 -1.65 -25.37
C THR A 725 -18.87 -1.22 -26.62
N GLU A 726 -19.82 -2.04 -27.06
CA GLU A 726 -20.74 -1.73 -28.14
C GLU A 726 -22.17 -1.93 -27.65
N ILE A 727 -22.96 -0.85 -27.65
CA ILE A 727 -24.38 -0.92 -27.31
C ILE A 727 -25.21 -0.89 -28.59
N ASN A 728 -26.13 -1.81 -28.70
CA ASN A 728 -27.07 -1.90 -29.82
C ASN A 728 -28.47 -2.25 -29.30
N ASN A 729 -29.37 -1.27 -29.29
CA ASN A 729 -30.78 -1.33 -28.89
C ASN A 729 -31.11 -2.12 -27.60
N ARG A 730 -30.64 -3.36 -27.43
CA ARG A 730 -30.92 -4.22 -26.27
C ARG A 730 -29.73 -5.08 -25.84
N SER A 731 -28.60 -5.01 -26.53
CA SER A 731 -27.43 -5.80 -26.20
C SER A 731 -26.26 -4.88 -25.90
N LEU A 732 -25.50 -5.19 -24.86
CA LEU A 732 -24.24 -4.62 -24.56
C LEU A 732 -23.16 -5.68 -24.78
N LYS A 733 -22.30 -5.47 -25.79
CA LYS A 733 -21.13 -6.29 -26.02
C LYS A 733 -19.98 -5.67 -25.28
N VAL A 734 -19.21 -6.48 -24.57
CA VAL A 734 -18.00 -6.05 -23.85
C VAL A 734 -16.86 -6.95 -24.26
N HIS A 735 -15.78 -6.32 -24.73
CA HIS A 735 -14.48 -6.96 -24.91
C HIS A 735 -13.53 -6.38 -23.86
N LEU A 736 -12.89 -7.25 -23.10
CA LEU A 736 -11.88 -6.88 -22.13
C LEU A 736 -10.63 -7.69 -22.43
N TRP A 737 -9.52 -7.02 -22.70
CA TRP A 737 -8.27 -7.70 -23.06
C TRP A 737 -7.03 -6.93 -22.61
N THR A 738 -5.92 -7.65 -22.54
CA THR A 738 -4.57 -7.11 -22.40
C THR A 738 -3.73 -7.67 -23.53
N GLU A 739 -2.49 -7.23 -23.67
CA GLU A 739 -1.54 -7.82 -24.66
C GLU A 739 -1.36 -9.33 -24.49
N LYS A 740 -1.62 -9.87 -23.31
CA LYS A 740 -1.38 -11.28 -22.95
C LYS A 740 -2.64 -12.14 -22.85
N GLU A 741 -3.80 -11.54 -22.65
CA GLU A 741 -5.05 -12.26 -22.45
C GLU A 741 -6.22 -11.55 -23.11
N LEU A 742 -6.98 -12.30 -23.88
CA LEU A 742 -8.21 -11.84 -24.51
C LEU A 742 -9.41 -12.50 -23.82
N SER A 743 -10.24 -11.69 -23.15
CA SER A 743 -11.53 -12.11 -22.63
C SER A 743 -12.65 -11.45 -23.44
N THR A 744 -13.32 -12.24 -24.24
CA THR A 744 -14.45 -11.77 -25.05
C THR A 744 -15.77 -12.25 -24.45
N GLY A 745 -16.70 -11.35 -24.21
CA GLY A 745 -18.01 -11.69 -23.70
C GLY A 745 -19.11 -10.83 -24.32
N ILE A 746 -20.17 -11.47 -24.82
CA ILE A 746 -21.44 -10.79 -25.05
C ILE A 746 -22.20 -10.89 -23.75
N LEU A 747 -22.47 -9.73 -23.13
CA LEU A 747 -23.31 -9.61 -21.96
C LEU A 747 -24.72 -9.25 -22.47
N GLU A 748 -25.62 -10.22 -22.45
CA GLU A 748 -27.02 -10.00 -22.81
C GLU A 748 -27.80 -9.68 -21.54
N TYR A 749 -28.63 -8.66 -21.60
CA TYR A 749 -29.60 -8.39 -20.55
C TYR A 749 -30.73 -9.40 -20.60
N PRO A 750 -31.26 -9.84 -19.45
CA PRO A 750 -32.44 -10.65 -19.38
C PRO A 750 -33.59 -10.02 -20.19
N SER A 751 -34.38 -10.83 -20.87
CA SER A 751 -35.46 -10.39 -21.78
C SER A 751 -36.62 -9.64 -21.11
N ASP A 752 -36.69 -9.72 -19.80
CA ASP A 752 -37.64 -9.03 -18.93
C ASP A 752 -37.18 -7.62 -18.53
N ILE A 753 -35.90 -7.28 -18.74
CA ILE A 753 -35.39 -5.92 -18.55
C ILE A 753 -35.62 -5.15 -19.86
N THR A 754 -36.66 -4.34 -19.90
CA THR A 754 -36.83 -3.32 -20.93
C THR A 754 -35.76 -2.26 -20.70
N MET A 755 -34.77 -2.17 -21.57
CA MET A 755 -33.82 -1.07 -21.55
C MET A 755 -34.57 0.20 -21.98
N GLU A 756 -35.04 0.95 -20.99
CA GLU A 756 -35.37 2.35 -21.22
C GLU A 756 -34.03 3.06 -21.44
N THR A 757 -33.69 3.25 -22.69
CA THR A 757 -32.59 4.14 -23.05
C THR A 757 -33.02 5.54 -22.64
N GLY A 758 -32.41 6.07 -21.59
CA GLY A 758 -32.48 7.48 -21.30
C GLY A 758 -31.94 8.30 -22.46
N PRO A 759 -32.03 9.63 -22.41
CA PRO A 759 -31.48 10.49 -23.44
C PRO A 759 -30.01 10.07 -23.69
N PRO A 760 -29.67 9.88 -24.98
CA PRO A 760 -28.54 9.07 -25.38
C PRO A 760 -27.20 9.68 -25.03
N CYS A 761 -26.21 8.81 -24.93
CA CYS A 761 -24.79 9.06 -24.82
C CYS A 761 -24.31 9.72 -23.53
N ARG A 762 -24.39 8.96 -22.43
CA ARG A 762 -23.64 9.30 -21.21
C ARG A 762 -22.72 8.15 -20.86
N CYS A 763 -21.43 8.38 -20.93
CA CYS A 763 -20.43 7.40 -20.47
C CYS A 763 -20.16 7.63 -18.99
N ARG A 764 -20.10 6.56 -18.20
CA ARG A 764 -19.87 6.62 -16.78
C ARG A 764 -18.73 5.68 -16.40
N ILE A 765 -17.80 6.19 -15.61
CA ILE A 765 -16.82 5.39 -14.89
C ILE A 765 -17.15 5.52 -13.40
N PHE A 766 -17.39 4.41 -12.74
CA PHE A 766 -17.72 4.35 -11.33
C PHE A 766 -16.67 3.53 -10.58
N CYS A 767 -16.05 4.11 -9.58
CA CYS A 767 -15.09 3.40 -8.74
C CYS A 767 -15.52 3.51 -7.28
N PRO A 768 -16.13 2.47 -6.70
CA PRO A 768 -16.42 2.42 -5.28
C PRO A 768 -15.31 1.66 -4.56
N HIS A 769 -14.73 2.20 -3.58
CA HIS A 769 -13.71 1.65 -2.69
C HIS A 769 -12.26 1.78 -3.15
N ASN A 770 -11.65 2.86 -2.75
CA ASN A 770 -10.21 2.91 -2.52
C ASN A 770 -9.94 3.20 -1.05
N GLN A 771 -9.13 2.35 -0.45
CA GLN A 771 -8.30 2.72 0.69
C GLN A 771 -6.96 3.16 0.18
#